data_345a23f32b151e3550e1f6bef92faee5
#
_entry.id   345a23f32b151e3550e1f6bef92faee5
#
_cell.length_a   1.000
_cell.length_b   1.000
_cell.length_c   1.000
_cell.angle_alpha   90.00
_cell.angle_beta   90.00
_cell.angle_gamma   90.00
#
_symmetry.space_group_name_H-M   'P 1'
#
loop_
_entity.id
_entity.type
_entity.pdbx_description
1 polymer ?
#
loop_
_entity_poly.entity_id
_entity_poly.type
_entity_poly.pdbx_seq_one_letter_code
_entity_poly.pdbx_strand_id
1 'polypeptide(L)'
;MAKNILITEKPSVAMEFAKVLNINTSRKDGYLEADNWIITWCVGHLVTMSYPEKYDEKLKLWRLDTLPFIPEEYKYEVIPSVQKQFNTIQSLLTRDDVSTIYVATDSGREGEYIYRLVEQMIGVKNKDRKRVWIDSQTEEEIKRGIREAKELDEYDSLADSAYLRAKEDYLIGINFSRLLTIIYGRRAAKELEQDKISISVGRVMTCVLGMVVSREREIRNFVKVPYYKIVGEFGNKEENKYFKAEWKITDNSSKKDSVKLYNDTGFKKEQDAKAFIMELKDKKATVKEIKKSKQKENAPLLFNLAEIQNECTKRFKIKPDETLEIIQNLYEKKLVTYPRTDARVISTAVAKVITKNLNGIAKGFKDEEIQQYLKKMSQEKYSTDLLKTKYVNDSKITDHYALIPTGQGFENYDKLPDLQKNVYRLIVKRFLAIFYPPAEYNKVSVTIEVENGQNEEEFSCSGKVCLNPGYLEVLKGKSTESTQNVDKTQENADDEVDSLAILAELKKGKEVDVINYETKEAQTNPPTRYNSGSMILAMENAGKLIEDEELREQIKGAGIGTSATRAEIMKKLERIQYIQINDKTQIITPTQKGEIIYDIVNNSMPDMLNPKLTASWEKGLDMVAKKEIQSDEFMGKLEKYIHSKFNRLVVKY
;
A
#
# COMPACT_ATOMS: atom_id res chain seq x y z
N MET A 1 9.09 -38.08 -30.18
CA MET A 1 9.25 -38.05 -28.69
C MET A 1 8.23 -37.12 -28.13
N ALA A 2 7.65 -37.44 -27.00
CA ALA A 2 6.71 -36.51 -26.33
C ALA A 2 7.44 -35.25 -25.88
N LYS A 3 6.85 -34.08 -26.12
CA LYS A 3 7.40 -32.77 -25.75
C LYS A 3 6.67 -32.18 -24.56
N ASN A 4 7.39 -31.41 -23.76
CA ASN A 4 6.82 -30.54 -22.74
C ASN A 4 6.63 -29.14 -23.34
N ILE A 5 5.54 -28.47 -22.96
CA ILE A 5 5.36 -27.05 -23.30
C ILE A 5 5.36 -26.23 -22.00
N LEU A 6 6.11 -25.14 -22.00
CA LEU A 6 6.11 -24.17 -20.92
C LEU A 6 5.46 -22.87 -21.42
N ILE A 7 4.47 -22.38 -20.68
CA ILE A 7 3.77 -21.14 -21.01
C ILE A 7 3.97 -20.11 -19.90
N THR A 8 4.53 -18.96 -20.25
CA THR A 8 4.78 -17.84 -19.33
C THR A 8 3.83 -16.66 -19.62
N GLU A 9 3.79 -15.67 -18.75
CA GLU A 9 2.99 -14.47 -18.98
C GLU A 9 3.65 -13.53 -20.01
N LYS A 10 5.00 -13.48 -20.05
CA LYS A 10 5.76 -12.53 -20.87
C LYS A 10 6.90 -13.20 -21.64
N PRO A 11 7.27 -12.65 -22.82
CA PRO A 11 8.38 -13.19 -23.60
C PRO A 11 9.73 -13.14 -22.87
N SER A 12 10.00 -12.11 -22.06
CA SER A 12 11.24 -11.98 -21.28
C SER A 12 11.43 -13.14 -20.31
N VAL A 13 10.35 -13.56 -19.64
CA VAL A 13 10.33 -14.68 -18.72
C VAL A 13 10.56 -16.00 -19.45
N ALA A 14 9.92 -16.20 -20.62
CA ALA A 14 10.11 -17.37 -21.48
C ALA A 14 11.58 -17.57 -21.86
N MET A 15 12.24 -16.48 -22.29
CA MET A 15 13.67 -16.49 -22.64
C MET A 15 14.55 -16.89 -21.48
N GLU A 16 14.21 -16.42 -20.27
CA GLU A 16 14.97 -16.75 -19.06
C GLU A 16 14.82 -18.23 -18.67
N PHE A 17 13.61 -18.79 -18.75
CA PHE A 17 13.40 -20.22 -18.56
C PHE A 17 14.20 -21.05 -19.57
N ALA A 18 14.19 -20.69 -20.85
CA ALA A 18 14.98 -21.37 -21.88
C ALA A 18 16.48 -21.39 -21.56
N LYS A 19 17.01 -20.24 -21.12
CA LYS A 19 18.41 -20.09 -20.73
C LYS A 19 18.77 -20.96 -19.52
N VAL A 20 17.98 -20.87 -18.44
CA VAL A 20 18.23 -21.57 -17.17
C VAL A 20 18.14 -23.09 -17.32
N LEU A 21 17.20 -23.56 -18.15
CA LEU A 21 17.02 -24.97 -18.44
C LEU A 21 18.03 -25.50 -19.47
N ASN A 22 18.94 -24.65 -19.97
CA ASN A 22 19.93 -24.97 -21.00
C ASN A 22 19.28 -25.60 -22.26
N ILE A 23 18.12 -25.10 -22.66
CA ILE A 23 17.39 -25.60 -23.80
C ILE A 23 17.92 -24.91 -25.07
N ASN A 24 18.55 -25.68 -25.91
CA ASN A 24 19.00 -25.16 -27.23
C ASN A 24 17.80 -25.02 -28.15
N THR A 25 17.18 -23.83 -28.12
CA THR A 25 15.95 -23.53 -28.87
C THR A 25 16.17 -22.84 -30.17
N SER A 26 15.36 -23.20 -31.17
CA SER A 26 15.16 -22.36 -32.38
C SER A 26 14.03 -21.36 -32.11
N ARG A 27 14.28 -20.08 -32.42
CA ARG A 27 13.27 -19.03 -32.31
C ARG A 27 12.28 -19.10 -33.44
N LYS A 28 11.01 -19.15 -33.10
CA LYS A 28 9.87 -19.09 -34.00
C LYS A 28 9.03 -17.85 -33.72
N ASP A 29 8.00 -17.61 -34.50
CA ASP A 29 7.09 -16.49 -34.30
C ASP A 29 6.13 -16.84 -33.13
N GLY A 30 6.32 -16.19 -31.99
CA GLY A 30 5.52 -16.38 -30.80
C GLY A 30 5.95 -17.53 -29.86
N TYR A 31 7.02 -18.28 -30.18
CA TYR A 31 7.52 -19.36 -29.31
C TYR A 31 8.98 -19.74 -29.62
N LEU A 32 9.54 -20.58 -28.74
CA LEU A 32 10.83 -21.23 -28.90
C LEU A 32 10.60 -22.74 -28.98
N GLU A 33 11.35 -23.45 -29.80
CA GLU A 33 11.24 -24.90 -29.95
C GLU A 33 12.59 -25.60 -29.88
N ALA A 34 12.62 -26.72 -29.19
CA ALA A 34 13.74 -27.66 -29.09
C ALA A 34 13.20 -29.09 -29.19
N ASP A 35 14.09 -30.10 -29.10
CA ASP A 35 13.70 -31.49 -29.26
C ASP A 35 12.64 -31.94 -28.25
N ASN A 36 12.79 -31.59 -26.95
CA ASN A 36 11.92 -32.02 -25.86
C ASN A 36 11.07 -30.90 -25.26
N TRP A 37 11.29 -29.63 -25.70
CA TRP A 37 10.62 -28.49 -25.10
C TRP A 37 10.09 -27.52 -26.14
N ILE A 38 8.93 -27.00 -25.88
CA ILE A 38 8.36 -25.80 -26.51
C ILE A 38 8.19 -24.76 -25.41
N ILE A 39 8.58 -23.51 -25.65
CA ILE A 39 8.39 -22.44 -24.69
C ILE A 39 7.64 -21.31 -25.41
N THR A 40 6.47 -20.95 -24.90
CA THR A 40 5.64 -19.86 -25.41
C THR A 40 5.23 -18.91 -24.27
N TRP A 41 4.53 -17.86 -24.62
CA TRP A 41 4.14 -16.82 -23.66
C TRP A 41 2.80 -16.20 -24.02
N CYS A 42 2.09 -15.76 -23.01
CA CYS A 42 1.05 -14.76 -23.16
C CYS A 42 1.69 -13.37 -23.38
N VAL A 43 0.89 -12.35 -23.59
CA VAL A 43 1.32 -10.95 -23.61
C VAL A 43 0.45 -10.13 -22.64
N GLY A 44 0.24 -10.70 -21.45
CA GLY A 44 -0.82 -10.34 -20.52
C GLY A 44 -2.11 -11.09 -20.87
N HIS A 45 -3.28 -10.47 -20.69
CA HIS A 45 -4.56 -11.08 -21.04
C HIS A 45 -4.70 -11.29 -22.55
N LEU A 46 -5.01 -12.51 -22.97
CA LEU A 46 -5.34 -12.87 -24.36
C LEU A 46 -6.86 -12.98 -24.56
N VAL A 47 -7.58 -13.24 -23.50
CA VAL A 47 -9.02 -13.51 -23.50
C VAL A 47 -9.70 -12.57 -22.48
N THR A 48 -10.91 -12.12 -22.82
CA THR A 48 -11.73 -11.28 -21.96
C THR A 48 -13.18 -11.76 -21.98
N MET A 49 -13.98 -11.37 -20.98
CA MET A 49 -15.43 -11.58 -21.02
C MET A 49 -16.04 -10.72 -22.13
N SER A 50 -16.96 -11.34 -22.88
CA SER A 50 -17.67 -10.66 -23.96
C SER A 50 -18.65 -9.61 -23.45
N TYR A 51 -18.77 -8.50 -24.17
CA TYR A 51 -19.76 -7.49 -23.86
C TYR A 51 -21.21 -8.02 -24.05
N PRO A 52 -22.22 -7.41 -23.38
CA PRO A 52 -23.61 -7.86 -23.44
C PRO A 52 -24.16 -8.04 -24.86
N GLU A 53 -23.78 -7.22 -25.81
CA GLU A 53 -24.19 -7.32 -27.23
C GLU A 53 -23.77 -8.64 -27.93
N LYS A 54 -22.82 -9.38 -27.37
CA LYS A 54 -22.44 -10.73 -27.87
C LYS A 54 -23.40 -11.82 -27.38
N TYR A 55 -24.24 -11.51 -26.41
CA TYR A 55 -25.32 -12.39 -25.91
C TYR A 55 -26.60 -12.16 -26.71
N ASP A 56 -26.99 -10.89 -26.87
CA ASP A 56 -28.11 -10.43 -27.69
C ASP A 56 -27.79 -9.00 -28.19
N GLU A 57 -27.95 -8.78 -29.50
CA GLU A 57 -27.69 -7.47 -30.13
C GLU A 57 -28.54 -6.35 -29.54
N LYS A 58 -29.72 -6.65 -29.03
CA LYS A 58 -30.57 -5.68 -28.32
C LYS A 58 -29.89 -5.07 -27.08
N LEU A 59 -28.99 -5.79 -26.45
CA LEU A 59 -28.22 -5.34 -25.28
C LEU A 59 -27.15 -4.30 -25.63
N LYS A 60 -26.93 -4.00 -26.91
CA LYS A 60 -26.09 -2.87 -27.36
C LYS A 60 -26.71 -1.54 -26.96
N LEU A 61 -28.03 -1.44 -26.94
CA LEU A 61 -28.75 -0.26 -26.49
C LEU A 61 -28.94 -0.32 -24.96
N TRP A 62 -28.62 0.77 -24.30
CA TRP A 62 -28.78 0.86 -22.84
C TRP A 62 -30.21 1.26 -22.52
N ARG A 63 -30.98 0.30 -22.05
CA ARG A 63 -32.43 0.45 -21.74
C ARG A 63 -32.71 -0.19 -20.38
N LEU A 64 -33.70 0.34 -19.63
CA LEU A 64 -34.10 -0.20 -18.33
C LEU A 64 -34.65 -1.61 -18.43
N ASP A 65 -35.41 -1.92 -19.48
CA ASP A 65 -36.01 -3.22 -19.72
C ASP A 65 -35.01 -4.35 -20.05
N THR A 66 -33.72 -3.98 -20.28
CA THR A 66 -32.62 -4.93 -20.51
C THR A 66 -31.72 -5.10 -19.30
N LEU A 67 -32.10 -4.56 -18.16
CA LEU A 67 -31.34 -4.61 -16.90
C LEU A 67 -32.16 -5.25 -15.79
N PRO A 68 -31.56 -5.92 -14.78
CA PRO A 68 -30.15 -6.20 -14.71
C PRO A 68 -29.73 -7.28 -15.69
N PHE A 69 -28.54 -7.11 -16.32
CA PHE A 69 -27.94 -8.13 -17.17
C PHE A 69 -27.12 -9.09 -16.30
N ILE A 70 -27.58 -10.32 -16.17
CA ILE A 70 -26.91 -11.42 -15.47
C ILE A 70 -26.99 -12.64 -16.37
N PRO A 71 -25.91 -13.01 -17.09
CA PRO A 71 -25.96 -14.15 -18.01
C PRO A 71 -25.92 -15.47 -17.23
N GLU A 72 -26.68 -16.47 -17.68
CA GLU A 72 -26.62 -17.84 -17.17
C GLU A 72 -25.25 -18.47 -17.46
N GLU A 73 -24.75 -18.28 -18.69
CA GLU A 73 -23.44 -18.71 -19.11
C GLU A 73 -22.57 -17.52 -19.55
N TYR A 74 -21.35 -17.42 -19.02
CA TYR A 74 -20.43 -16.35 -19.38
C TYR A 74 -19.71 -16.66 -20.68
N LYS A 75 -19.85 -15.77 -21.67
CA LYS A 75 -19.13 -15.82 -22.95
C LYS A 75 -17.80 -15.08 -22.84
N TYR A 76 -16.81 -15.65 -23.49
CA TYR A 76 -15.47 -15.09 -23.57
C TYR A 76 -15.07 -14.89 -25.03
N GLU A 77 -14.18 -13.94 -25.29
CA GLU A 77 -13.64 -13.66 -26.62
C GLU A 77 -12.16 -13.34 -26.56
N VAL A 78 -11.45 -13.67 -27.62
CA VAL A 78 -10.04 -13.33 -27.77
C VAL A 78 -9.93 -11.83 -28.04
N ILE A 79 -9.01 -11.17 -27.34
CA ILE A 79 -8.75 -9.74 -27.54
C ILE A 79 -8.14 -9.52 -28.92
N PRO A 80 -8.75 -8.70 -29.80
CA PRO A 80 -8.34 -8.59 -31.20
C PRO A 80 -6.86 -8.23 -31.42
N SER A 81 -6.30 -7.36 -30.57
CA SER A 81 -4.90 -6.92 -30.70
C SER A 81 -3.86 -8.03 -30.45
N VAL A 82 -4.26 -9.13 -29.80
CA VAL A 82 -3.38 -10.26 -29.43
C VAL A 82 -3.81 -11.59 -30.08
N GLN A 83 -4.73 -11.55 -31.03
CA GLN A 83 -5.26 -12.72 -31.76
C GLN A 83 -4.16 -13.60 -32.33
N LYS A 84 -3.11 -13.01 -32.88
CA LYS A 84 -1.98 -13.75 -33.45
C LYS A 84 -1.30 -14.65 -32.44
N GLN A 85 -1.01 -14.10 -31.28
CA GLN A 85 -0.36 -14.85 -30.18
C GLN A 85 -1.28 -15.94 -29.63
N PHE A 86 -2.58 -15.65 -29.49
CA PHE A 86 -3.56 -16.65 -29.09
C PHE A 86 -3.58 -17.83 -30.09
N ASN A 87 -3.63 -17.58 -31.38
CA ASN A 87 -3.62 -18.62 -32.40
C ASN A 87 -2.33 -19.46 -32.35
N THR A 88 -1.18 -18.82 -32.09
CA THR A 88 0.08 -19.54 -31.87
C THR A 88 -0.03 -20.50 -30.67
N ILE A 89 -0.48 -20.01 -29.52
CA ILE A 89 -0.64 -20.85 -28.33
C ILE A 89 -1.65 -21.99 -28.60
N GLN A 90 -2.77 -21.70 -29.25
CA GLN A 90 -3.76 -22.70 -29.63
C GLN A 90 -3.13 -23.82 -30.45
N SER A 91 -2.39 -23.48 -31.50
CA SER A 91 -1.72 -24.44 -32.36
C SER A 91 -0.70 -25.32 -31.61
N LEU A 92 -0.04 -24.75 -30.59
CA LEU A 92 0.95 -25.47 -29.78
C LEU A 92 0.31 -26.36 -28.73
N LEU A 93 -0.72 -25.90 -28.01
CA LEU A 93 -1.37 -26.69 -26.96
C LEU A 93 -2.21 -27.86 -27.51
N THR A 94 -2.61 -27.79 -28.77
CA THR A 94 -3.37 -28.87 -29.47
C THR A 94 -2.48 -29.88 -30.18
N ARG A 95 -1.15 -29.73 -30.21
CA ARG A 95 -0.22 -30.68 -30.83
C ARG A 95 -0.27 -32.05 -30.19
N ASP A 96 -0.27 -33.09 -31.00
CA ASP A 96 -0.28 -34.49 -30.53
C ASP A 96 1.04 -34.89 -29.87
N ASP A 97 2.15 -34.28 -30.24
CA ASP A 97 3.46 -34.58 -29.68
C ASP A 97 3.72 -33.82 -28.32
N VAL A 98 2.79 -32.99 -27.88
CA VAL A 98 2.85 -32.36 -26.54
C VAL A 98 2.13 -33.23 -25.52
N SER A 99 2.82 -33.65 -24.47
CA SER A 99 2.26 -34.46 -23.37
C SER A 99 1.97 -33.65 -22.12
N THR A 100 2.85 -32.75 -21.73
CA THR A 100 2.77 -32.01 -20.47
C THR A 100 2.85 -30.50 -20.69
N ILE A 101 1.98 -29.76 -20.01
CA ILE A 101 1.94 -28.29 -20.02
C ILE A 101 2.42 -27.80 -18.66
N TYR A 102 3.54 -27.06 -18.67
CA TYR A 102 4.04 -26.34 -17.51
C TYR A 102 3.52 -24.89 -17.53
N VAL A 103 2.61 -24.57 -16.61
CA VAL A 103 2.01 -23.27 -16.46
C VAL A 103 2.90 -22.39 -15.59
N ALA A 104 3.63 -21.48 -16.21
CA ALA A 104 4.58 -20.58 -15.58
C ALA A 104 4.19 -19.10 -15.78
N THR A 105 2.88 -18.82 -15.84
CA THR A 105 2.36 -17.46 -15.68
C THR A 105 2.66 -16.96 -14.27
N ASP A 106 2.62 -15.64 -14.04
CA ASP A 106 2.96 -15.04 -12.75
C ASP A 106 2.25 -15.78 -11.61
N SER A 107 2.99 -16.00 -10.53
CA SER A 107 2.49 -16.78 -9.38
C SER A 107 1.49 -15.95 -8.60
N GLY A 108 0.21 -16.24 -8.75
CA GLY A 108 -0.86 -15.50 -8.12
C GLY A 108 -2.19 -15.63 -8.87
N ARG A 109 -3.22 -15.03 -8.31
CA ARG A 109 -4.61 -15.06 -8.79
C ARG A 109 -4.74 -14.58 -10.24
N GLU A 110 -4.00 -13.54 -10.61
CA GLU A 110 -4.02 -12.97 -11.96
C GLU A 110 -3.42 -13.92 -13.01
N GLY A 111 -2.26 -14.53 -12.69
CA GLY A 111 -1.62 -15.49 -13.58
C GLY A 111 -2.45 -16.77 -13.78
N GLU A 112 -3.19 -17.22 -12.74
CA GLU A 112 -4.18 -18.29 -12.89
C GLU A 112 -5.27 -17.89 -13.88
N TYR A 113 -5.86 -16.70 -13.73
CA TYR A 113 -6.94 -16.23 -14.59
C TYR A 113 -6.51 -16.12 -16.05
N ILE A 114 -5.30 -15.59 -16.31
CA ILE A 114 -4.75 -15.47 -17.67
C ILE A 114 -4.66 -16.83 -18.34
N TYR A 115 -4.02 -17.81 -17.70
CA TYR A 115 -3.83 -19.12 -18.30
C TYR A 115 -5.14 -19.90 -18.42
N ARG A 116 -5.94 -19.97 -17.35
CA ARG A 116 -7.19 -20.73 -17.33
C ARG A 116 -8.18 -20.29 -18.42
N LEU A 117 -8.26 -18.99 -18.70
CA LEU A 117 -9.07 -18.49 -19.81
C LEU A 117 -8.56 -18.95 -21.17
N VAL A 118 -7.25 -18.97 -21.38
CA VAL A 118 -6.64 -19.48 -22.61
C VAL A 118 -6.92 -20.97 -22.77
N GLU A 119 -6.72 -21.75 -21.73
CA GLU A 119 -7.02 -23.18 -21.71
C GLU A 119 -8.50 -23.49 -22.02
N GLN A 120 -9.40 -22.75 -21.37
CA GLN A 120 -10.86 -22.87 -21.58
C GLN A 120 -11.25 -22.56 -23.02
N MET A 121 -10.72 -21.48 -23.60
CA MET A 121 -11.05 -21.08 -24.97
C MET A 121 -10.51 -22.04 -26.02
N ILE A 122 -9.38 -22.68 -25.75
CA ILE A 122 -8.77 -23.69 -26.64
C ILE A 122 -9.47 -25.04 -26.49
N GLY A 123 -9.97 -25.36 -25.31
CA GLY A 123 -10.56 -26.67 -24.99
C GLY A 123 -9.50 -27.77 -24.92
N VAL A 124 -8.39 -27.53 -24.22
CA VAL A 124 -7.28 -28.47 -24.05
C VAL A 124 -7.76 -29.77 -23.40
N LYS A 125 -7.42 -30.92 -24.01
CA LYS A 125 -7.79 -32.25 -23.51
C LYS A 125 -6.59 -33.19 -23.50
N ASN A 126 -6.61 -34.16 -22.61
CA ASN A 126 -5.64 -35.27 -22.55
C ASN A 126 -4.17 -34.79 -22.45
N LYS A 127 -3.90 -33.77 -21.66
CA LYS A 127 -2.56 -33.26 -21.35
C LYS A 127 -2.37 -33.24 -19.83
N ASP A 128 -1.18 -33.61 -19.37
CA ASP A 128 -0.77 -33.35 -18.00
C ASP A 128 -0.52 -31.85 -17.81
N ARG A 129 -0.91 -31.30 -16.68
CA ARG A 129 -0.81 -29.84 -16.41
C ARG A 129 -0.14 -29.61 -15.07
N LYS A 130 1.00 -28.96 -15.11
CA LYS A 130 1.84 -28.66 -13.95
C LYS A 130 1.92 -27.16 -13.71
N ARG A 131 1.66 -26.70 -12.50
CA ARG A 131 1.79 -25.32 -12.09
C ARG A 131 3.18 -25.05 -11.53
N VAL A 132 3.91 -24.15 -12.20
CA VAL A 132 5.22 -23.65 -11.76
C VAL A 132 5.00 -22.41 -10.90
N TRP A 133 5.51 -22.43 -9.67
CA TRP A 133 5.38 -21.31 -8.74
C TRP A 133 6.77 -20.81 -8.34
N ILE A 134 7.10 -19.55 -8.67
CA ILE A 134 8.39 -18.93 -8.40
C ILE A 134 8.23 -17.53 -7.79
N ASP A 135 9.15 -17.19 -6.90
CA ASP A 135 9.21 -15.87 -6.24
C ASP A 135 10.30 -14.95 -6.82
N SER A 136 11.18 -15.48 -7.65
CA SER A 136 12.20 -14.72 -8.36
C SER A 136 12.60 -15.42 -9.67
N GLN A 137 13.30 -14.69 -10.55
CA GLN A 137 13.81 -15.25 -11.81
C GLN A 137 15.27 -15.70 -11.72
N THR A 138 15.76 -16.00 -10.51
CA THR A 138 17.08 -16.56 -10.34
C THR A 138 17.14 -18.01 -10.86
N GLU A 139 18.32 -18.45 -11.27
CA GLU A 139 18.51 -19.80 -11.82
C GLU A 139 18.08 -20.87 -10.83
N GLU A 140 18.44 -20.72 -9.55
CA GLU A 140 18.08 -21.68 -8.50
C GLU A 140 16.55 -21.79 -8.33
N GLU A 141 15.87 -20.63 -8.36
CA GLU A 141 14.42 -20.56 -8.16
C GLU A 141 13.64 -21.14 -9.35
N ILE A 142 14.07 -20.83 -10.57
CA ILE A 142 13.45 -21.43 -11.79
C ILE A 142 13.60 -22.94 -11.78
N LYS A 143 14.81 -23.47 -11.47
CA LYS A 143 15.03 -24.91 -11.37
C LYS A 143 14.20 -25.55 -10.27
N ARG A 144 14.06 -24.87 -9.13
CA ARG A 144 13.17 -25.29 -8.03
C ARG A 144 11.72 -25.36 -8.51
N GLY A 145 11.22 -24.27 -9.11
CA GLY A 145 9.83 -24.16 -9.56
C GLY A 145 9.43 -25.26 -10.55
N ILE A 146 10.32 -25.63 -11.49
CA ILE A 146 10.07 -26.75 -12.42
C ILE A 146 10.09 -28.10 -11.70
N ARG A 147 11.06 -28.33 -10.82
CA ARG A 147 11.18 -29.60 -10.09
C ARG A 147 10.01 -29.85 -9.13
N GLU A 148 9.52 -28.79 -8.50
CA GLU A 148 8.47 -28.82 -7.48
C GLU A 148 7.11 -28.40 -8.03
N ALA A 149 6.96 -28.35 -9.37
CA ALA A 149 5.70 -28.01 -10.01
C ALA A 149 4.61 -29.01 -9.61
N LYS A 150 3.51 -28.49 -9.09
CA LYS A 150 2.36 -29.23 -8.63
C LYS A 150 1.34 -29.43 -9.73
N GLU A 151 0.39 -30.35 -9.52
CA GLU A 151 -0.75 -30.49 -10.42
C GLU A 151 -1.56 -29.19 -10.46
N LEU A 152 -2.05 -28.84 -11.66
CA LEU A 152 -2.76 -27.57 -11.86
C LEU A 152 -4.07 -27.50 -11.07
N ASP A 153 -4.72 -28.64 -10.80
CA ASP A 153 -5.97 -28.76 -10.04
C ASP A 153 -5.81 -28.40 -8.55
N GLU A 154 -4.60 -28.50 -8.00
CA GLU A 154 -4.34 -28.00 -6.64
C GLU A 154 -4.64 -26.48 -6.49
N TYR A 155 -4.64 -25.76 -7.62
CA TYR A 155 -4.88 -24.30 -7.68
C TYR A 155 -6.31 -23.94 -8.15
N ASP A 156 -7.23 -24.92 -8.25
CA ASP A 156 -8.59 -24.66 -8.75
C ASP A 156 -9.36 -23.64 -7.91
N SER A 157 -9.25 -23.69 -6.57
CA SER A 157 -9.91 -22.71 -5.70
C SER A 157 -9.34 -21.29 -5.86
N LEU A 158 -8.04 -21.17 -6.16
CA LEU A 158 -7.43 -19.89 -6.49
C LEU A 158 -7.95 -19.35 -7.84
N ALA A 159 -8.06 -20.24 -8.84
CA ALA A 159 -8.65 -19.93 -10.14
C ALA A 159 -10.12 -19.52 -9.99
N ASP A 160 -10.92 -20.25 -9.22
CA ASP A 160 -12.34 -19.91 -8.93
C ASP A 160 -12.47 -18.51 -8.34
N SER A 161 -11.65 -18.18 -7.34
CA SER A 161 -11.60 -16.84 -6.76
C SER A 161 -11.27 -15.77 -7.80
N ALA A 162 -10.41 -16.08 -8.77
CA ALA A 162 -10.05 -15.15 -9.86
C ALA A 162 -11.21 -14.95 -10.85
N TYR A 163 -11.87 -16.03 -11.25
CA TYR A 163 -13.09 -15.98 -12.08
C TYR A 163 -14.21 -15.19 -11.41
N LEU A 164 -14.48 -15.46 -10.13
CA LEU A 164 -15.52 -14.77 -9.37
C LEU A 164 -15.27 -13.29 -9.26
N ARG A 165 -14.03 -12.91 -9.02
CA ARG A 165 -13.62 -11.48 -9.00
C ARG A 165 -13.90 -10.80 -10.33
N ALA A 166 -13.51 -11.44 -11.44
CA ALA A 166 -13.73 -10.89 -12.76
C ALA A 166 -15.24 -10.76 -13.06
N LYS A 167 -16.07 -11.77 -12.70
CA LYS A 167 -17.52 -11.73 -12.83
C LYS A 167 -18.16 -10.64 -11.97
N GLU A 168 -17.69 -10.48 -10.72
CA GLU A 168 -18.14 -9.42 -9.82
C GLU A 168 -17.90 -8.03 -10.42
N ASP A 169 -16.67 -7.75 -10.82
CA ASP A 169 -16.29 -6.45 -11.40
C ASP A 169 -17.05 -6.19 -12.73
N TYR A 170 -17.25 -7.23 -13.53
CA TYR A 170 -18.03 -7.17 -14.77
C TYR A 170 -19.51 -6.85 -14.51
N LEU A 171 -20.18 -7.60 -13.65
CA LEU A 171 -21.61 -7.43 -13.38
C LEU A 171 -21.91 -6.09 -12.71
N ILE A 172 -21.14 -5.71 -11.70
CA ILE A 172 -21.29 -4.42 -11.02
C ILE A 172 -21.03 -3.27 -11.99
N GLY A 173 -19.95 -3.37 -12.77
CA GLY A 173 -19.55 -2.35 -13.72
C GLY A 173 -20.61 -2.12 -14.79
N ILE A 174 -21.06 -3.16 -15.46
CA ILE A 174 -22.04 -3.06 -16.55
C ILE A 174 -23.41 -2.62 -16.05
N ASN A 175 -23.95 -3.30 -15.05
CA ASN A 175 -25.33 -3.04 -14.61
C ASN A 175 -25.47 -1.63 -14.03
N PHE A 176 -24.62 -1.26 -13.09
CA PHE A 176 -24.77 0.03 -12.42
C PHE A 176 -24.29 1.22 -13.26
N SER A 177 -23.28 1.05 -14.12
CA SER A 177 -22.90 2.13 -15.03
C SER A 177 -24.01 2.44 -16.02
N ARG A 178 -24.64 1.41 -16.61
CA ARG A 178 -25.78 1.58 -17.52
C ARG A 178 -26.98 2.19 -16.80
N LEU A 179 -27.35 1.64 -15.66
CA LEU A 179 -28.50 2.11 -14.87
C LEU A 179 -28.38 3.58 -14.49
N LEU A 180 -27.25 3.97 -13.88
CA LEU A 180 -27.01 5.36 -13.46
C LEU A 180 -26.91 6.31 -14.65
N THR A 181 -26.36 5.87 -15.78
CA THR A 181 -26.32 6.69 -17.01
C THR A 181 -27.72 6.93 -17.57
N ILE A 182 -28.58 5.92 -17.57
CA ILE A 182 -29.97 6.05 -18.04
C ILE A 182 -30.75 7.04 -17.16
N ILE A 183 -30.61 6.88 -15.83
CA ILE A 183 -31.38 7.68 -14.86
C ILE A 183 -30.84 9.10 -14.75
N TYR A 184 -29.54 9.26 -14.59
CA TYR A 184 -28.92 10.54 -14.20
C TYR A 184 -28.05 11.18 -15.29
N GLY A 185 -27.74 10.48 -16.39
CA GLY A 185 -26.78 10.94 -17.39
C GLY A 185 -27.14 12.28 -18.03
N ARG A 186 -28.43 12.52 -18.33
CA ARG A 186 -28.89 13.82 -18.89
C ARG A 186 -28.69 14.99 -17.91
N ARG A 187 -28.99 14.76 -16.63
CA ARG A 187 -28.82 15.77 -15.59
C ARG A 187 -27.33 16.09 -15.39
N ALA A 188 -26.50 15.06 -15.26
CA ALA A 188 -25.06 15.23 -15.11
C ALA A 188 -24.43 15.92 -16.34
N ALA A 189 -24.86 15.60 -17.55
CA ALA A 189 -24.41 16.25 -18.77
C ALA A 189 -24.72 17.75 -18.77
N LYS A 190 -25.96 18.12 -18.37
CA LYS A 190 -26.37 19.53 -18.25
C LYS A 190 -25.52 20.29 -17.21
N GLU A 191 -25.25 19.69 -16.04
CA GLU A 191 -24.44 20.32 -14.98
C GLU A 191 -22.97 20.49 -15.39
N LEU A 192 -22.47 19.65 -16.33
CA LEU A 192 -21.11 19.70 -16.86
C LEU A 192 -21.00 20.44 -18.19
N GLU A 193 -22.08 21.03 -18.68
CA GLU A 193 -22.13 21.69 -20.00
C GLU A 193 -21.64 20.79 -21.15
N GLN A 194 -21.99 19.50 -21.11
CA GLN A 194 -21.63 18.47 -22.10
C GLN A 194 -22.88 17.93 -22.78
N ASP A 195 -22.77 17.55 -24.04
CA ASP A 195 -23.91 16.96 -24.78
C ASP A 195 -24.36 15.62 -24.21
N LYS A 196 -23.39 14.79 -23.83
CA LYS A 196 -23.61 13.47 -23.28
C LYS A 196 -22.55 13.10 -22.28
N ILE A 197 -22.92 12.33 -21.28
CA ILE A 197 -22.01 11.74 -20.31
C ILE A 197 -22.37 10.28 -20.05
N SER A 198 -21.33 9.46 -19.95
CA SER A 198 -21.46 8.10 -19.42
C SER A 198 -20.97 8.07 -17.99
N ILE A 199 -21.80 7.57 -17.07
CA ILE A 199 -21.46 7.38 -15.67
C ILE A 199 -20.82 6.02 -15.53
N SER A 200 -19.52 6.02 -15.21
CA SER A 200 -18.78 4.79 -14.95
C SER A 200 -18.67 4.57 -13.44
N VAL A 201 -19.13 3.42 -13.00
CA VAL A 201 -18.98 2.95 -11.62
C VAL A 201 -18.36 1.57 -11.62
N GLY A 202 -17.75 1.22 -10.52
CA GLY A 202 -17.14 -0.09 -10.31
C GLY A 202 -16.79 -0.21 -8.83
N ARG A 203 -16.80 -1.40 -8.32
CA ARG A 203 -16.65 -1.71 -6.91
C ARG A 203 -15.53 -0.93 -6.22
N VAL A 204 -14.30 -1.09 -6.67
CA VAL A 204 -13.13 -0.46 -6.06
C VAL A 204 -12.99 1.01 -6.50
N MET A 205 -13.18 1.29 -7.78
CA MET A 205 -13.03 2.63 -8.35
C MET A 205 -13.97 3.65 -7.71
N THR A 206 -15.21 3.29 -7.48
CA THR A 206 -16.21 4.18 -6.86
C THR A 206 -15.88 4.44 -5.38
N CYS A 207 -15.43 3.41 -4.67
CA CYS A 207 -14.97 3.56 -3.29
C CYS A 207 -13.78 4.53 -3.18
N VAL A 208 -12.79 4.42 -4.07
CA VAL A 208 -11.63 5.35 -4.10
C VAL A 208 -12.08 6.78 -4.40
N LEU A 209 -13.00 6.97 -5.35
CA LEU A 209 -13.61 8.30 -5.59
C LEU A 209 -14.28 8.83 -4.31
N GLY A 210 -15.01 7.96 -3.60
CA GLY A 210 -15.62 8.29 -2.31
C GLY A 210 -14.61 8.83 -1.29
N MET A 211 -13.49 8.14 -1.15
CA MET A 211 -12.42 8.57 -0.23
C MET A 211 -11.82 9.94 -0.61
N VAL A 212 -11.60 10.18 -1.91
CA VAL A 212 -11.03 11.45 -2.40
C VAL A 212 -12.00 12.60 -2.20
N VAL A 213 -13.26 12.44 -2.62
CA VAL A 213 -14.28 13.52 -2.53
C VAL A 213 -14.61 13.84 -1.07
N SER A 214 -14.80 12.82 -0.23
CA SER A 214 -15.08 13.01 1.19
C SER A 214 -13.95 13.77 1.88
N ARG A 215 -12.69 13.41 1.61
CA ARG A 215 -11.51 14.12 2.15
C ARG A 215 -11.45 15.57 1.70
N GLU A 216 -11.71 15.84 0.43
CA GLU A 216 -11.70 17.21 -0.09
C GLU A 216 -12.83 18.08 0.51
N ARG A 217 -14.03 17.49 0.68
CA ARG A 217 -15.15 18.17 1.34
C ARG A 217 -14.89 18.43 2.82
N GLU A 218 -14.27 17.46 3.51
CA GLU A 218 -13.82 17.62 4.90
C GLU A 218 -12.85 18.80 5.02
N ILE A 219 -11.88 18.92 4.11
CA ILE A 219 -10.91 20.03 4.08
C ILE A 219 -11.60 21.38 3.79
N ARG A 220 -12.51 21.43 2.80
CA ARG A 220 -13.20 22.67 2.43
C ARG A 220 -14.15 23.16 3.53
N ASN A 221 -14.80 22.24 4.23
CA ASN A 221 -15.74 22.57 5.31
C ASN A 221 -15.06 22.75 6.66
N PHE A 222 -13.74 22.50 6.72
CA PHE A 222 -13.01 22.60 7.96
C PHE A 222 -12.87 24.06 8.40
N VAL A 223 -13.35 24.35 9.61
CA VAL A 223 -13.21 25.65 10.25
C VAL A 223 -12.03 25.58 11.20
N LYS A 224 -11.01 26.39 10.91
CA LYS A 224 -9.86 26.50 11.81
C LYS A 224 -10.30 27.21 13.10
N VAL A 225 -10.04 26.55 14.21
CA VAL A 225 -10.31 27.09 15.54
C VAL A 225 -8.98 27.45 16.18
N PRO A 226 -8.73 28.73 16.48
CA PRO A 226 -7.57 29.11 17.27
C PRO A 226 -7.79 28.69 18.73
N TYR A 227 -6.72 28.31 19.40
CA TYR A 227 -6.68 28.08 20.82
C TYR A 227 -5.32 28.46 21.38
N TYR A 228 -5.24 28.72 22.67
CA TYR A 228 -4.08 29.33 23.30
C TYR A 228 -3.53 28.39 24.35
N LYS A 229 -2.34 27.84 24.10
CA LYS A 229 -1.57 27.04 25.03
C LYS A 229 -0.80 27.95 25.98
N ILE A 230 -0.49 27.42 27.15
CA ILE A 230 0.42 28.07 28.10
C ILE A 230 1.73 27.31 28.13
N VAL A 231 2.82 28.02 27.95
CA VAL A 231 4.18 27.51 28.04
C VAL A 231 4.86 28.21 29.19
N GLY A 232 5.37 27.46 30.15
CA GLY A 232 6.22 27.96 31.23
C GLY A 232 7.68 27.73 30.89
N GLU A 233 8.52 28.70 31.18
CA GLU A 233 9.97 28.58 31.16
C GLU A 233 10.48 28.42 32.59
N PHE A 234 11.14 27.31 32.85
CA PHE A 234 11.60 26.89 34.19
C PHE A 234 13.11 26.64 34.15
N GLY A 235 13.77 26.77 35.31
CA GLY A 235 15.19 26.47 35.35
C GLY A 235 15.90 26.87 36.61
N ASN A 236 17.16 27.32 36.46
CA ASN A 236 17.98 27.87 37.53
C ASN A 236 18.55 29.22 37.02
N LYS A 237 18.14 30.30 37.66
CA LYS A 237 18.56 31.67 37.33
C LYS A 237 20.07 31.89 37.54
N GLU A 238 20.63 31.28 38.58
CA GLU A 238 22.04 31.44 38.90
C GLU A 238 22.95 30.77 37.87
N GLU A 239 22.49 29.62 37.33
CA GLU A 239 23.25 28.86 36.33
C GLU A 239 22.90 29.25 34.87
N ASN A 240 21.94 30.12 34.66
CA ASN A 240 21.43 30.53 33.36
C ASN A 240 21.01 29.32 32.47
N LYS A 241 20.38 28.31 33.11
CA LYS A 241 19.91 27.07 32.45
C LYS A 241 18.40 27.02 32.51
N TYR A 242 17.74 27.03 31.34
CA TYR A 242 16.29 27.08 31.23
C TYR A 242 15.75 26.02 30.28
N PHE A 243 14.52 25.56 30.53
CA PHE A 243 13.76 24.69 29.64
C PHE A 243 12.31 25.10 29.58
N LYS A 244 11.63 24.81 28.48
CA LYS A 244 10.21 25.10 28.28
C LYS A 244 9.36 23.86 28.56
N ALA A 245 8.23 24.04 29.23
CA ALA A 245 7.24 23.00 29.48
C ALA A 245 5.82 23.53 29.17
N GLU A 246 5.00 22.69 28.54
CA GLU A 246 3.61 23.05 28.23
C GLU A 246 2.69 22.63 29.37
N TRP A 247 1.76 23.53 29.72
CA TRP A 247 0.72 23.28 30.72
C TRP A 247 -0.22 22.18 30.23
N LYS A 248 -0.60 21.29 31.13
CA LYS A 248 -1.58 20.22 30.93
C LYS A 248 -2.58 20.17 32.05
N ILE A 249 -3.84 19.98 31.70
CA ILE A 249 -4.92 19.79 32.66
C ILE A 249 -4.81 18.39 33.22
N THR A 250 -4.90 18.33 34.54
CA THR A 250 -4.98 17.08 35.29
C THR A 250 -6.22 17.09 36.18
N ASP A 251 -6.47 15.98 36.89
CA ASP A 251 -7.58 15.88 37.83
C ASP A 251 -7.49 16.89 38.99
N ASN A 252 -6.28 17.34 39.31
CA ASN A 252 -6.01 18.31 40.38
C ASN A 252 -5.93 19.76 39.90
N SER A 253 -6.08 20.02 38.57
CA SER A 253 -6.01 21.37 38.02
C SER A 253 -7.22 22.20 38.42
N SER A 254 -7.00 23.48 38.75
CA SER A 254 -8.04 24.47 39.05
C SER A 254 -8.98 24.74 37.86
N LYS A 255 -8.57 24.31 36.64
CA LYS A 255 -9.31 24.54 35.40
C LYS A 255 -9.95 23.27 34.82
N LYS A 256 -9.94 22.12 35.55
CA LYS A 256 -10.36 20.80 35.05
C LYS A 256 -11.69 20.83 34.28
N ASP A 257 -12.71 21.49 34.80
CA ASP A 257 -14.04 21.50 34.17
C ASP A 257 -14.41 22.88 33.60
N SER A 258 -13.41 23.69 33.26
CA SER A 258 -13.65 25.06 32.82
C SER A 258 -14.19 25.11 31.37
N VAL A 259 -15.36 25.72 31.19
CA VAL A 259 -15.96 25.99 29.86
C VAL A 259 -15.11 26.88 28.96
N LYS A 260 -14.09 27.56 29.53
CA LYS A 260 -13.14 28.42 28.81
C LYS A 260 -12.08 27.64 28.05
N LEU A 261 -11.97 26.35 28.29
CA LEU A 261 -10.99 25.49 27.61
C LEU A 261 -11.50 25.02 26.25
N TYR A 262 -10.57 24.94 25.31
CA TYR A 262 -10.80 24.30 24.04
C TYR A 262 -10.64 22.78 24.14
N ASN A 263 -9.57 22.35 24.81
CA ASN A 263 -9.21 20.96 25.09
C ASN A 263 -8.31 20.91 26.33
N ASP A 264 -7.74 19.75 26.62
CA ASP A 264 -6.88 19.51 27.79
C ASP A 264 -5.56 20.31 27.79
N THR A 265 -5.27 21.08 26.76
CA THR A 265 -3.99 21.81 26.63
C THR A 265 -4.12 23.28 26.30
N GLY A 266 -5.33 23.84 26.19
CA GLY A 266 -5.43 25.23 25.78
C GLY A 266 -6.79 25.89 26.00
N PHE A 267 -6.77 27.21 26.03
CA PHE A 267 -7.93 28.09 26.22
C PHE A 267 -8.54 28.48 24.88
N LYS A 268 -9.86 28.73 24.88
CA LYS A 268 -10.59 29.26 23.70
C LYS A 268 -10.22 30.71 23.37
N LYS A 269 -9.84 31.50 24.37
CA LYS A 269 -9.52 32.93 24.22
C LYS A 269 -8.18 33.23 24.87
N GLU A 270 -7.39 34.09 24.24
CA GLU A 270 -6.10 34.53 24.73
C GLU A 270 -6.20 35.24 26.08
N GLN A 271 -7.27 36.03 26.26
CA GLN A 271 -7.52 36.74 27.51
C GLN A 271 -7.68 35.81 28.69
N ASP A 272 -8.34 34.65 28.50
CA ASP A 272 -8.52 33.65 29.56
C ASP A 272 -7.19 32.96 29.89
N ALA A 273 -6.35 32.70 28.88
CA ALA A 273 -5.01 32.17 29.08
C ALA A 273 -4.11 33.17 29.82
N LYS A 274 -4.13 34.45 29.43
CA LYS A 274 -3.39 35.50 30.13
C LYS A 274 -3.86 35.71 31.56
N ALA A 275 -5.17 35.66 31.82
CA ALA A 275 -5.72 35.75 33.16
C ALA A 275 -5.21 34.59 34.04
N PHE A 276 -5.17 33.38 33.47
CA PHE A 276 -4.65 32.22 34.19
C PHE A 276 -3.14 32.32 34.47
N ILE A 277 -2.34 32.85 33.55
CA ILE A 277 -0.92 33.13 33.78
C ILE A 277 -0.74 34.07 34.98
N MET A 278 -1.60 35.09 35.13
CA MET A 278 -1.57 36.00 36.30
C MET A 278 -1.85 35.28 37.62
N GLU A 279 -2.71 34.24 37.61
CA GLU A 279 -2.96 33.41 38.81
C GLU A 279 -1.71 32.57 39.20
N LEU A 280 -0.86 32.21 38.22
CA LEU A 280 0.35 31.41 38.41
C LEU A 280 1.59 32.26 38.76
N LYS A 281 1.49 33.59 38.62
CA LYS A 281 2.61 34.48 38.85
C LYS A 281 3.05 34.39 40.30
N ASP A 282 4.35 34.38 40.55
CA ASP A 282 5.00 34.31 41.86
C ASP A 282 4.67 33.02 42.67
N LYS A 283 4.16 31.97 42.01
CA LYS A 283 3.92 30.68 42.64
C LYS A 283 5.17 29.80 42.59
N LYS A 284 5.28 28.91 43.56
CA LYS A 284 6.37 27.96 43.64
C LYS A 284 6.20 26.85 42.62
N ALA A 285 7.31 26.48 41.96
CA ALA A 285 7.37 25.41 41.01
C ALA A 285 8.35 24.32 41.51
N THR A 286 7.90 23.07 41.51
CA THR A 286 8.71 21.93 41.93
C THR A 286 8.70 20.83 40.92
N VAL A 287 9.78 20.05 40.85
CA VAL A 287 9.87 18.87 39.97
C VAL A 287 9.05 17.74 40.59
N LYS A 288 7.83 17.52 40.09
CA LYS A 288 6.93 16.46 40.56
C LYS A 288 7.42 15.08 40.17
N GLU A 289 7.80 14.91 38.88
CA GLU A 289 8.20 13.61 38.36
C GLU A 289 9.28 13.75 37.27
N ILE A 290 10.21 12.80 37.28
CA ILE A 290 11.19 12.62 36.20
C ILE A 290 11.16 11.16 35.78
N LYS A 291 10.87 10.91 34.50
CA LYS A 291 10.94 9.58 33.88
C LYS A 291 12.09 9.53 32.92
N LYS A 292 13.11 8.73 33.21
CA LYS A 292 14.24 8.44 32.31
C LYS A 292 14.04 7.03 31.77
N SER A 293 13.99 6.89 30.46
CA SER A 293 13.83 5.59 29.80
C SER A 293 14.73 5.46 28.61
N LYS A 294 15.28 4.26 28.44
CA LYS A 294 15.94 3.87 27.18
C LYS A 294 14.90 3.30 26.24
N GLN A 295 14.77 3.87 25.08
CA GLN A 295 13.85 3.41 24.04
C GLN A 295 14.64 2.82 22.89
N LYS A 296 14.25 1.60 22.44
CA LYS A 296 14.82 0.96 21.25
C LYS A 296 13.78 0.91 20.15
N GLU A 297 14.16 1.36 18.97
CA GLU A 297 13.31 1.32 17.78
C GLU A 297 13.95 0.41 16.74
N ASN A 298 13.28 -0.68 16.40
CA ASN A 298 13.75 -1.60 15.36
C ASN A 298 13.44 -1.03 13.97
N ALA A 299 14.26 -1.39 12.97
CA ALA A 299 14.03 -1.05 11.58
C ALA A 299 12.58 -1.38 11.15
N PRO A 300 12.01 -0.58 10.24
CA PRO A 300 10.70 -0.88 9.69
C PRO A 300 10.71 -2.23 8.98
N LEU A 301 9.53 -2.83 8.79
CA LEU A 301 9.39 -4.04 8.00
C LEU A 301 9.87 -3.81 6.55
N LEU A 302 10.15 -4.89 5.85
CA LEU A 302 10.54 -4.86 4.44
C LEU A 302 9.46 -4.20 3.57
N PHE A 303 9.78 -3.92 2.33
CA PHE A 303 8.82 -3.39 1.39
C PHE A 303 7.88 -4.48 0.86
N ASN A 304 6.60 -4.14 0.78
CA ASN A 304 5.66 -4.67 -0.18
C ASN A 304 5.45 -3.65 -1.30
N LEU A 305 4.58 -3.94 -2.27
CA LEU A 305 4.34 -3.03 -3.38
C LEU A 305 3.78 -1.67 -2.94
N ALA A 306 2.79 -1.64 -2.05
CA ALA A 306 2.17 -0.41 -1.60
C ALA A 306 3.14 0.54 -0.88
N GLU A 307 3.97 -0.02 0.01
CA GLU A 307 4.97 0.77 0.75
C GLU A 307 6.06 1.35 -0.17
N ILE A 308 6.56 0.56 -1.13
CA ILE A 308 7.59 1.08 -2.04
C ILE A 308 6.99 2.13 -2.99
N GLN A 309 5.74 1.96 -3.46
CA GLN A 309 5.05 2.97 -4.25
C GLN A 309 4.90 4.29 -3.48
N ASN A 310 4.49 4.23 -2.21
CA ASN A 310 4.40 5.42 -1.36
C ASN A 310 5.77 6.09 -1.14
N GLU A 311 6.83 5.33 -0.88
CA GLU A 311 8.18 5.87 -0.71
C GLU A 311 8.71 6.50 -2.01
N CYS A 312 8.47 5.89 -3.16
CA CYS A 312 8.84 6.44 -4.47
C CYS A 312 8.06 7.73 -4.78
N THR A 313 6.75 7.75 -4.49
CA THR A 313 5.95 8.99 -4.61
C THR A 313 6.51 10.12 -3.73
N LYS A 314 6.88 9.83 -2.49
CA LYS A 314 7.44 10.83 -1.57
C LYS A 314 8.80 11.34 -2.04
N ARG A 315 9.70 10.46 -2.43
CA ARG A 315 11.11 10.79 -2.73
C ARG A 315 11.32 11.27 -4.16
N PHE A 316 10.68 10.61 -5.12
CA PHE A 316 10.94 10.81 -6.54
C PHE A 316 9.78 11.49 -7.28
N LYS A 317 8.64 11.69 -6.61
CA LYS A 317 7.44 12.32 -7.20
C LYS A 317 6.90 11.58 -8.44
N ILE A 318 7.06 10.26 -8.46
CA ILE A 318 6.54 9.39 -9.53
C ILE A 318 5.22 8.74 -9.12
N LYS A 319 4.43 8.39 -10.12
CA LYS A 319 3.14 7.71 -9.93
C LYS A 319 3.33 6.24 -9.53
N PRO A 320 2.35 5.63 -8.84
CA PRO A 320 2.43 4.22 -8.45
C PRO A 320 2.56 3.22 -9.60
N ASP A 321 1.93 3.48 -10.74
CA ASP A 321 2.05 2.64 -11.94
C ASP A 321 3.48 2.69 -12.51
N GLU A 322 4.09 3.87 -12.59
CA GLU A 322 5.49 4.02 -12.99
C GLU A 322 6.45 3.30 -12.02
N THR A 323 6.18 3.39 -10.72
CA THR A 323 6.95 2.62 -9.72
C THR A 323 6.84 1.12 -9.96
N LEU A 324 5.64 0.61 -10.26
CA LEU A 324 5.43 -0.81 -10.56
C LEU A 324 6.19 -1.23 -11.82
N GLU A 325 6.16 -0.43 -12.89
CA GLU A 325 6.92 -0.70 -14.11
C GLU A 325 8.43 -0.78 -13.85
N ILE A 326 8.96 0.14 -13.06
CA ILE A 326 10.37 0.13 -12.64
C ILE A 326 10.71 -1.16 -11.91
N ILE A 327 9.94 -1.53 -10.88
CA ILE A 327 10.23 -2.71 -10.08
C ILE A 327 10.03 -4.00 -10.90
N GLN A 328 9.06 -4.03 -11.79
CA GLN A 328 8.86 -5.13 -12.73
C GLN A 328 10.09 -5.32 -13.65
N ASN A 329 10.67 -4.22 -14.13
CA ASN A 329 11.91 -4.26 -14.90
C ASN A 329 13.09 -4.77 -14.07
N LEU A 330 13.21 -4.33 -12.81
CA LEU A 330 14.23 -4.82 -11.87
C LEU A 330 14.06 -6.33 -11.60
N TYR A 331 12.84 -6.82 -11.48
CA TYR A 331 12.51 -8.23 -11.31
C TYR A 331 12.94 -9.05 -12.55
N GLU A 332 12.56 -8.61 -13.74
CA GLU A 332 12.93 -9.26 -15.02
C GLU A 332 14.46 -9.28 -15.24
N LYS A 333 15.18 -8.32 -14.65
CA LYS A 333 16.64 -8.28 -14.60
C LYS A 333 17.27 -9.04 -13.43
N LYS A 334 16.47 -9.78 -12.67
CA LYS A 334 16.88 -10.62 -11.53
C LYS A 334 17.43 -9.85 -10.32
N LEU A 335 17.26 -8.54 -10.28
CA LEU A 335 17.79 -7.70 -9.21
C LEU A 335 16.95 -7.79 -7.93
N VAL A 336 15.65 -8.02 -8.06
CA VAL A 336 14.70 -8.09 -6.94
C VAL A 336 13.77 -9.30 -7.06
N THR A 337 13.08 -9.64 -5.98
CA THR A 337 12.02 -10.65 -5.93
C THR A 337 10.72 -10.13 -6.56
N TYR A 338 9.71 -10.98 -6.67
CA TYR A 338 8.45 -10.66 -7.33
C TYR A 338 7.79 -9.40 -6.74
N PRO A 339 7.39 -8.41 -7.56
CA PRO A 339 6.99 -7.11 -7.08
C PRO A 339 5.57 -7.02 -6.54
N ARG A 340 4.64 -7.86 -7.02
CA ARG A 340 3.22 -7.79 -6.64
C ARG A 340 2.94 -8.61 -5.40
N THR A 341 3.49 -8.17 -4.27
CA THR A 341 3.30 -8.78 -2.96
C THR A 341 2.69 -7.80 -1.97
N ASP A 342 1.80 -8.28 -1.13
CA ASP A 342 1.27 -7.54 0.03
C ASP A 342 2.06 -7.88 1.32
N ALA A 343 2.92 -8.91 1.31
CA ALA A 343 3.74 -9.29 2.46
C ALA A 343 4.91 -8.32 2.70
N ARG A 344 5.18 -8.04 3.97
CA ARG A 344 6.30 -7.20 4.44
C ARG A 344 7.32 -7.99 5.27
N VAL A 345 7.24 -9.31 5.18
CA VAL A 345 8.08 -10.26 5.90
C VAL A 345 8.60 -11.31 4.94
N ILE A 346 9.64 -12.03 5.34
CA ILE A 346 10.16 -13.19 4.61
C ILE A 346 9.76 -14.49 5.28
N SER A 347 9.82 -15.60 4.55
CA SER A 347 9.55 -16.92 5.08
C SER A 347 10.75 -17.47 5.86
N THR A 348 10.47 -18.47 6.70
CA THR A 348 11.49 -19.23 7.41
C THR A 348 12.50 -19.86 6.43
N ALA A 349 12.05 -20.34 5.28
CA ALA A 349 12.90 -20.91 4.25
C ALA A 349 13.87 -19.86 3.66
N VAL A 350 13.37 -18.69 3.32
CA VAL A 350 14.18 -17.58 2.80
C VAL A 350 15.17 -17.06 3.86
N ALA A 351 14.73 -16.94 5.12
CA ALA A 351 15.59 -16.47 6.21
C ALA A 351 16.83 -17.38 6.41
N LYS A 352 16.69 -18.70 6.25
CA LYS A 352 17.81 -19.67 6.36
C LYS A 352 18.89 -19.47 5.30
N VAL A 353 18.56 -18.91 4.16
CA VAL A 353 19.50 -18.74 3.03
C VAL A 353 19.79 -17.25 2.74
N ILE A 354 19.32 -16.34 3.55
CA ILE A 354 19.37 -14.89 3.32
C ILE A 354 20.81 -14.34 3.17
N THR A 355 21.79 -15.05 3.75
CA THR A 355 23.21 -14.72 3.60
C THR A 355 23.69 -14.83 2.15
N LYS A 356 23.05 -15.65 1.30
CA LYS A 356 23.37 -15.67 -0.14
C LYS A 356 23.06 -14.32 -0.79
N ASN A 357 21.94 -13.70 -0.45
CA ASN A 357 21.53 -12.39 -0.95
C ASN A 357 22.54 -11.31 -0.51
N LEU A 358 22.90 -11.30 0.79
CA LEU A 358 23.92 -10.38 1.32
C LEU A 358 25.27 -10.53 0.62
N ASN A 359 25.76 -11.77 0.47
CA ASN A 359 27.03 -12.06 -0.19
C ASN A 359 27.01 -11.68 -1.67
N GLY A 360 25.85 -11.88 -2.34
CA GLY A 360 25.65 -11.45 -3.72
C GLY A 360 25.74 -9.93 -3.87
N ILE A 361 25.08 -9.18 -3.00
CA ILE A 361 25.16 -7.71 -2.97
C ILE A 361 26.61 -7.26 -2.69
N ALA A 362 27.29 -7.86 -1.70
CA ALA A 362 28.66 -7.51 -1.37
C ALA A 362 29.64 -7.71 -2.53
N LYS A 363 29.44 -8.77 -3.33
CA LYS A 363 30.32 -9.09 -4.47
C LYS A 363 29.96 -8.31 -5.73
N GLY A 364 28.67 -8.14 -6.01
CA GLY A 364 28.19 -7.67 -7.31
C GLY A 364 27.78 -6.20 -7.35
N PHE A 365 27.34 -5.62 -6.25
CA PHE A 365 26.85 -4.25 -6.22
C PHE A 365 27.92 -3.25 -5.81
N LYS A 366 28.49 -2.52 -6.77
CA LYS A 366 29.64 -1.62 -6.61
C LYS A 366 29.27 -0.20 -6.13
N ASP A 367 28.16 -0.04 -5.44
CA ASP A 367 27.78 1.23 -4.83
C ASP A 367 28.59 1.47 -3.55
N GLU A 368 29.35 2.56 -3.51
CA GLU A 368 30.30 2.85 -2.42
C GLU A 368 29.59 2.96 -1.06
N GLU A 369 28.43 3.61 -1.01
CA GLU A 369 27.67 3.77 0.23
C GLU A 369 27.18 2.42 0.76
N ILE A 370 26.64 1.58 -0.10
CA ILE A 370 26.17 0.24 0.25
C ILE A 370 27.33 -0.64 0.69
N GLN A 371 28.50 -0.55 0.03
CA GLN A 371 29.71 -1.29 0.43
C GLN A 371 30.21 -0.87 1.81
N GLN A 372 30.13 0.41 2.17
CA GLN A 372 30.45 0.88 3.52
C GLN A 372 29.54 0.26 4.58
N TYR A 373 28.22 0.16 4.31
CA TYR A 373 27.29 -0.48 5.22
C TYR A 373 27.59 -1.98 5.40
N LEU A 374 27.84 -2.70 4.33
CA LEU A 374 28.20 -4.12 4.39
C LEU A 374 29.52 -4.36 5.13
N LYS A 375 30.51 -3.50 4.90
CA LYS A 375 31.80 -3.55 5.62
C LYS A 375 31.60 -3.34 7.13
N LYS A 376 30.78 -2.34 7.52
CA LYS A 376 30.45 -2.09 8.92
C LYS A 376 29.74 -3.28 9.55
N MET A 377 28.75 -3.87 8.87
CA MET A 377 28.05 -5.09 9.34
C MET A 377 29.04 -6.22 9.65
N SER A 378 30.03 -6.42 8.79
CA SER A 378 31.06 -7.47 8.97
C SER A 378 32.00 -7.14 10.13
N GLN A 379 32.47 -5.90 10.23
CA GLN A 379 33.40 -5.44 11.29
C GLN A 379 32.77 -5.51 12.67
N GLU A 380 31.52 -5.06 12.78
CA GLU A 380 30.73 -5.04 14.03
C GLU A 380 30.07 -6.41 14.33
N LYS A 381 30.24 -7.40 13.43
CA LYS A 381 29.66 -8.75 13.55
C LYS A 381 28.16 -8.75 13.79
N TYR A 382 27.41 -7.92 13.04
CA TYR A 382 25.95 -7.90 13.16
C TYR A 382 25.34 -9.25 12.78
N SER A 383 24.34 -9.68 13.55
CA SER A 383 23.69 -10.96 13.32
C SER A 383 22.93 -10.99 12.00
N THR A 384 23.14 -12.04 11.23
CA THR A 384 22.34 -12.35 10.03
C THR A 384 21.23 -13.36 10.31
N ASP A 385 21.13 -13.86 11.54
CA ASP A 385 20.01 -14.74 11.95
C ASP A 385 18.75 -13.92 12.22
N LEU A 386 17.77 -14.07 11.33
CA LEU A 386 16.49 -13.38 11.40
C LEU A 386 15.35 -14.24 11.93
N LEU A 387 15.56 -15.55 12.20
CA LEU A 387 14.50 -16.51 12.49
C LEU A 387 13.61 -16.14 13.66
N LYS A 388 14.16 -15.47 14.67
CA LYS A 388 13.42 -15.02 15.88
C LYS A 388 13.04 -13.55 15.83
N THR A 389 13.13 -12.91 14.68
CA THR A 389 12.82 -11.49 14.54
C THR A 389 11.42 -11.25 13.97
N LYS A 390 10.91 -10.03 14.10
CA LYS A 390 9.63 -9.62 13.49
C LYS A 390 9.63 -9.65 11.95
N TYR A 391 10.78 -9.85 11.31
CA TYR A 391 10.94 -9.87 9.86
C TYR A 391 10.67 -11.23 9.23
N VAL A 392 10.53 -12.29 10.03
CA VAL A 392 10.21 -13.66 9.59
C VAL A 392 8.87 -14.07 10.14
N ASN A 393 7.92 -14.38 9.24
CA ASN A 393 6.61 -14.86 9.66
C ASN A 393 5.87 -15.51 8.50
N ASP A 394 5.85 -16.85 8.46
CA ASP A 394 5.20 -17.64 7.40
C ASP A 394 3.67 -17.39 7.33
N SER A 395 3.01 -17.13 8.46
CA SER A 395 1.55 -16.91 8.49
C SER A 395 1.08 -15.58 7.88
N LYS A 396 2.01 -14.65 7.65
CA LYS A 396 1.74 -13.34 7.00
C LYS A 396 2.09 -13.32 5.51
N ILE A 397 2.40 -14.47 4.94
CA ILE A 397 2.70 -14.63 3.52
C ILE A 397 1.53 -15.39 2.90
N THR A 398 0.90 -14.80 1.90
CA THR A 398 -0.16 -15.44 1.11
C THR A 398 0.44 -16.12 -0.11
N ASP A 399 0.85 -15.33 -1.10
CA ASP A 399 1.39 -15.81 -2.37
C ASP A 399 2.90 -15.64 -2.44
N HIS A 400 3.40 -14.46 -2.02
CA HIS A 400 4.82 -14.09 -2.10
C HIS A 400 5.26 -13.40 -0.82
N TYR A 401 6.54 -13.58 -0.47
CA TYR A 401 7.18 -12.81 0.61
C TYR A 401 7.56 -11.40 0.14
N ALA A 402 8.08 -10.59 1.06
CA ALA A 402 8.44 -9.19 0.84
C ALA A 402 9.40 -8.97 -0.35
N LEU A 403 9.34 -7.78 -0.92
CA LEU A 403 10.26 -7.33 -1.95
C LEU A 403 11.66 -7.12 -1.37
N ILE A 404 12.62 -7.95 -1.80
CA ILE A 404 14.01 -7.90 -1.39
C ILE A 404 14.96 -8.00 -2.59
N PRO A 405 16.22 -7.53 -2.47
CA PRO A 405 17.23 -7.77 -3.51
C PRO A 405 17.62 -9.26 -3.53
N THR A 406 17.79 -9.82 -4.72
CA THR A 406 18.21 -11.21 -4.90
C THR A 406 19.71 -11.43 -4.68
N GLY A 407 20.51 -10.37 -4.81
CA GLY A 407 21.98 -10.46 -4.84
C GLY A 407 22.53 -10.92 -6.20
N GLN A 408 21.74 -10.88 -7.25
CA GLN A 408 22.09 -11.29 -8.61
C GLN A 408 21.71 -10.21 -9.63
N GLY A 409 22.00 -10.42 -10.92
CA GLY A 409 21.57 -9.56 -12.02
C GLY A 409 22.39 -8.27 -12.20
N PHE A 410 23.52 -8.13 -11.53
CA PHE A 410 24.33 -6.89 -11.53
C PHE A 410 24.95 -6.56 -12.90
N GLU A 411 25.09 -7.54 -13.79
CA GLU A 411 25.50 -7.32 -15.19
C GLU A 411 24.52 -6.41 -15.97
N ASN A 412 23.30 -6.28 -15.45
CA ASN A 412 22.26 -5.42 -16.03
C ASN A 412 22.15 -4.07 -15.31
N TYR A 413 22.74 -3.94 -14.11
CA TYR A 413 22.54 -2.75 -13.27
C TYR A 413 23.11 -1.47 -13.89
N ASP A 414 24.33 -1.52 -14.44
CA ASP A 414 24.99 -0.33 -15.00
C ASP A 414 24.22 0.29 -16.18
N LYS A 415 23.46 -0.52 -16.88
CA LYS A 415 22.62 -0.12 -18.03
C LYS A 415 21.26 0.47 -17.62
N LEU A 416 20.92 0.46 -16.34
CA LEU A 416 19.65 1.01 -15.86
C LEU A 416 19.65 2.54 -15.91
N PRO A 417 18.50 3.17 -16.21
CA PRO A 417 18.30 4.59 -15.96
C PRO A 417 18.50 4.95 -14.47
N ASP A 418 18.92 6.18 -14.20
CA ASP A 418 19.25 6.62 -12.83
C ASP A 418 18.06 6.47 -11.86
N LEU A 419 16.85 6.75 -12.31
CA LEU A 419 15.66 6.57 -11.48
C LEU A 419 15.48 5.10 -11.06
N GLN A 420 15.71 4.15 -11.95
CA GLN A 420 15.63 2.72 -11.64
C GLN A 420 16.75 2.29 -10.68
N LYS A 421 17.96 2.84 -10.84
CA LYS A 421 19.08 2.66 -9.89
C LYS A 421 18.70 3.16 -8.51
N ASN A 422 18.09 4.34 -8.42
CA ASN A 422 17.69 4.95 -7.15
C ASN A 422 16.59 4.12 -6.45
N VAL A 423 15.62 3.59 -7.20
CA VAL A 423 14.59 2.68 -6.65
C VAL A 423 15.24 1.39 -6.15
N TYR A 424 16.18 0.81 -6.89
CA TYR A 424 16.92 -0.38 -6.45
C TYR A 424 17.72 -0.11 -5.16
N ARG A 425 18.45 1.01 -5.10
CA ARG A 425 19.17 1.43 -3.88
C ARG A 425 18.23 1.56 -2.67
N LEU A 426 17.03 2.11 -2.88
CA LEU A 426 16.03 2.22 -1.82
C LEU A 426 15.62 0.85 -1.27
N ILE A 427 15.42 -0.14 -2.15
CA ILE A 427 15.10 -1.51 -1.78
C ILE A 427 16.27 -2.15 -1.02
N VAL A 428 17.51 -1.99 -1.52
CA VAL A 428 18.70 -2.52 -0.86
C VAL A 428 18.89 -1.90 0.53
N LYS A 429 18.75 -0.57 0.67
CA LYS A 429 18.86 0.09 1.98
C LYS A 429 17.80 -0.42 2.97
N ARG A 430 16.54 -0.60 2.57
CA ARG A 430 15.50 -1.16 3.42
C ARG A 430 15.83 -2.60 3.84
N PHE A 431 16.38 -3.40 2.93
CA PHE A 431 16.81 -4.76 3.20
C PHE A 431 18.01 -4.81 4.16
N LEU A 432 19.02 -3.98 3.99
CA LEU A 432 20.17 -3.95 4.88
C LEU A 432 19.80 -3.46 6.29
N ALA A 433 18.86 -2.55 6.40
CA ALA A 433 18.44 -1.97 7.67
C ALA A 433 17.95 -3.01 8.69
N ILE A 434 17.37 -4.14 8.24
CA ILE A 434 16.86 -5.18 9.16
C ILE A 434 17.96 -5.96 9.87
N PHE A 435 19.21 -5.90 9.41
CA PHE A 435 20.37 -6.54 10.01
C PHE A 435 21.13 -5.62 10.95
N TYR A 436 20.81 -4.32 10.93
CA TYR A 436 21.40 -3.35 11.84
C TYR A 436 20.76 -3.38 13.20
N PRO A 437 21.48 -3.01 14.26
CA PRO A 437 20.89 -2.89 15.59
C PRO A 437 19.76 -1.84 15.60
N PRO A 438 18.85 -1.93 16.56
CA PRO A 438 17.81 -0.92 16.73
C PRO A 438 18.45 0.46 16.99
N ALA A 439 17.75 1.52 16.60
CA ALA A 439 18.09 2.85 17.05
C ALA A 439 17.81 2.98 18.55
N GLU A 440 18.77 3.48 19.31
CA GLU A 440 18.67 3.63 20.76
C GLU A 440 18.57 5.10 21.14
N TYR A 441 17.64 5.41 22.01
CA TYR A 441 17.36 6.75 22.46
C TYR A 441 17.32 6.81 23.98
N ASN A 442 17.83 7.90 24.54
CA ASN A 442 17.44 8.33 25.89
C ASN A 442 16.25 9.25 25.77
N LYS A 443 15.17 8.91 26.46
CA LYS A 443 14.00 9.76 26.62
C LYS A 443 13.93 10.22 28.07
N VAL A 444 13.87 11.54 28.27
CA VAL A 444 13.63 12.17 29.56
C VAL A 444 12.29 12.90 29.47
N SER A 445 11.40 12.63 30.40
CA SER A 445 10.16 13.39 30.57
C SER A 445 10.15 13.97 31.96
N VAL A 446 9.83 15.26 32.07
CA VAL A 446 9.78 16.00 33.33
C VAL A 446 8.38 16.60 33.49
N THR A 447 7.82 16.44 34.63
CA THR A 447 6.59 17.14 35.08
C THR A 447 6.95 18.11 36.17
N ILE A 448 6.65 19.38 35.96
CA ILE A 448 6.75 20.44 36.92
C ILE A 448 5.35 20.68 37.50
N GLU A 449 5.27 20.82 38.80
CA GLU A 449 4.06 21.15 39.54
C GLU A 449 4.20 22.58 40.03
N VAL A 450 3.17 23.38 39.75
CA VAL A 450 3.06 24.76 40.23
C VAL A 450 1.90 24.81 41.21
N GLU A 451 2.17 25.19 42.45
CA GLU A 451 1.16 25.32 43.51
C GLU A 451 0.18 26.47 43.20
N ASN A 452 -1.12 26.18 43.14
CA ASN A 452 -2.16 27.17 42.88
C ASN A 452 -3.30 27.05 43.91
N GLY A 453 -3.06 27.54 45.11
CA GLY A 453 -3.98 27.39 46.23
C GLY A 453 -4.06 25.95 46.75
N GLN A 454 -5.24 25.32 46.64
CA GLN A 454 -5.43 23.90 46.97
C GLN A 454 -5.26 22.99 45.71
N ASN A 455 -4.99 23.57 44.57
CA ASN A 455 -4.84 22.86 43.31
C ASN A 455 -3.37 22.82 42.86
N GLU A 456 -3.07 21.89 41.97
CA GLU A 456 -1.75 21.67 41.43
C GLU A 456 -1.85 21.82 39.89
N GLU A 457 -1.06 22.74 39.35
CA GLU A 457 -1.01 22.91 37.88
C GLU A 457 0.24 22.26 37.31
N GLU A 458 0.05 21.32 36.38
CA GLU A 458 1.16 20.56 35.84
C GLU A 458 1.65 21.12 34.50
N PHE A 459 2.97 21.27 34.42
CA PHE A 459 3.67 21.58 33.16
C PHE A 459 4.55 20.41 32.78
N SER A 460 4.45 19.93 31.55
CA SER A 460 5.24 18.78 31.12
C SER A 460 6.07 19.09 29.88
N CYS A 461 7.28 18.55 29.90
CA CYS A 461 8.16 18.54 28.73
C CYS A 461 8.80 17.16 28.57
N SER A 462 9.24 16.85 27.37
CA SER A 462 10.02 15.64 27.10
C SER A 462 11.01 15.88 25.98
N GLY A 463 12.19 15.32 26.14
CA GLY A 463 13.19 15.31 25.09
C GLY A 463 13.67 13.89 24.81
N LYS A 464 14.16 13.68 23.58
CA LYS A 464 14.61 12.39 23.08
C LYS A 464 15.93 12.56 22.33
N VAL A 465 17.03 12.00 22.86
CA VAL A 465 18.35 12.02 22.19
C VAL A 465 18.65 10.65 21.64
N CYS A 466 19.09 10.61 20.39
CA CYS A 466 19.59 9.41 19.74
C CYS A 466 21.02 9.11 20.28
N LEU A 467 21.16 8.01 21.01
CA LEU A 467 22.45 7.53 21.51
C LEU A 467 23.19 6.70 20.46
N ASN A 468 22.45 5.85 19.77
CA ASN A 468 22.96 5.00 18.70
C ASN A 468 21.96 5.03 17.56
N PRO A 469 22.32 5.53 16.38
CA PRO A 469 21.41 5.59 15.24
C PRO A 469 21.05 4.20 14.69
N GLY A 470 21.87 3.18 14.91
CA GLY A 470 21.60 1.82 14.45
C GLY A 470 21.21 1.78 12.97
N TYR A 471 20.06 1.18 12.65
CA TYR A 471 19.56 1.08 11.28
C TYR A 471 19.28 2.43 10.57
N LEU A 472 19.14 3.52 11.32
CA LEU A 472 18.91 4.84 10.71
C LEU A 472 20.11 5.31 9.88
N GLU A 473 21.32 4.88 10.19
CA GLU A 473 22.50 5.15 9.37
C GLU A 473 22.30 4.69 7.92
N VAL A 474 21.68 3.51 7.75
CA VAL A 474 21.41 2.93 6.42
C VAL A 474 20.28 3.66 5.71
N LEU A 475 19.19 3.99 6.42
CA LEU A 475 18.00 4.59 5.79
C LEU A 475 18.14 6.08 5.50
N LYS A 476 18.84 6.84 6.37
CA LYS A 476 19.03 8.29 6.19
C LYS A 476 20.25 8.63 5.34
N GLY A 477 21.31 7.78 5.37
CA GLY A 477 22.57 8.04 4.68
C GLY A 477 23.43 9.11 5.38
N LYS A 478 24.64 9.35 4.88
CA LYS A 478 25.56 10.40 5.37
C LYS A 478 25.19 11.81 4.90
N SER A 479 24.29 11.95 3.93
CA SER A 479 23.90 13.24 3.35
C SER A 479 22.58 13.73 3.97
N THR A 480 22.64 14.19 5.21
CA THR A 480 21.55 14.99 5.81
C THR A 480 21.94 16.47 5.90
N GLU A 481 22.43 16.99 4.79
CA GLU A 481 22.41 18.44 4.53
C GLU A 481 21.68 18.66 3.21
N SER A 482 20.40 18.95 3.25
CA SER A 482 19.51 19.26 2.11
C SER A 482 18.60 18.14 1.59
N THR A 483 17.56 17.83 2.35
CA THR A 483 16.20 17.67 1.76
C THR A 483 15.19 18.15 2.80
N GLN A 484 14.88 19.40 2.70
CA GLN A 484 13.71 20.05 3.28
C GLN A 484 12.46 19.30 2.77
N ASN A 485 11.81 18.56 3.65
CA ASN A 485 10.39 18.29 3.70
C ASN A 485 10.10 17.03 4.54
N VAL A 486 10.48 17.08 5.82
CA VAL A 486 9.83 16.30 6.86
C VAL A 486 9.68 17.26 8.03
N ASP A 487 8.45 17.55 8.40
CA ASP A 487 7.99 18.32 9.54
C ASP A 487 8.92 19.42 10.09
N LYS A 488 8.42 20.66 10.05
CA LYS A 488 9.01 21.85 10.67
C LYS A 488 9.39 21.60 12.13
N THR A 489 10.63 21.18 12.38
CA THR A 489 11.28 21.20 13.71
C THR A 489 12.80 21.22 13.59
N GLN A 490 13.38 21.76 12.53
CA GLN A 490 14.84 21.84 12.36
C GLN A 490 15.47 23.17 12.80
N GLU A 491 14.68 24.10 13.33
CA GLU A 491 15.24 25.32 13.98
C GLU A 491 15.61 25.09 15.46
N ASN A 492 15.40 23.88 16.01
CA ASN A 492 15.58 23.61 17.45
C ASN A 492 16.51 22.44 17.77
N ALA A 493 17.33 21.93 16.87
CA ALA A 493 18.15 20.75 17.18
C ALA A 493 19.23 21.02 18.23
N ASP A 494 19.85 22.20 18.21
CA ASP A 494 20.84 22.58 19.22
C ASP A 494 20.18 22.94 20.55
N ASP A 495 19.04 23.64 20.52
CA ASP A 495 18.24 23.97 21.70
C ASP A 495 17.65 22.70 22.36
N GLU A 496 17.30 21.66 21.57
CA GLU A 496 16.80 20.37 22.12
C GLU A 496 17.91 19.58 22.84
N VAL A 497 19.14 19.62 22.38
CA VAL A 497 20.27 18.93 23.02
C VAL A 497 20.63 19.60 24.35
N ASP A 498 20.68 20.92 24.36
CA ASP A 498 20.97 21.68 25.59
C ASP A 498 19.84 21.53 26.62
N SER A 499 18.58 21.58 26.19
CA SER A 499 17.43 21.33 27.04
C SER A 499 17.46 19.95 27.69
N LEU A 500 17.88 18.92 26.95
CA LEU A 500 17.97 17.55 27.47
C LEU A 500 19.08 17.36 28.51
N ALA A 501 20.20 18.03 28.37
CA ALA A 501 21.25 18.04 29.37
C ALA A 501 20.70 18.63 30.68
N ILE A 502 19.99 19.75 30.59
CA ILE A 502 19.33 20.40 31.74
C ILE A 502 18.30 19.45 32.39
N LEU A 503 17.41 18.84 31.60
CA LEU A 503 16.39 17.91 32.11
C LEU A 503 17.00 16.67 32.78
N ALA A 504 18.17 16.22 32.34
CA ALA A 504 18.85 15.07 32.90
C ALA A 504 19.47 15.33 34.26
N GLU A 505 19.80 16.58 34.60
CA GLU A 505 20.37 17.02 35.88
C GLU A 505 19.33 17.25 36.96
N LEU A 506 18.05 17.39 36.56
CA LEU A 506 16.96 17.63 37.54
C LEU A 506 16.76 16.42 38.47
N LYS A 507 16.25 16.71 39.67
CA LYS A 507 15.89 15.68 40.67
C LYS A 507 14.47 15.92 41.14
N LYS A 508 13.72 14.84 41.40
CA LYS A 508 12.37 14.90 41.96
C LYS A 508 12.37 15.65 43.30
N GLY A 509 11.40 16.53 43.49
CA GLY A 509 11.24 17.35 44.68
C GLY A 509 12.11 18.61 44.71
N LYS A 510 12.96 18.82 43.67
CA LYS A 510 13.77 20.05 43.56
C LYS A 510 12.86 21.21 43.17
N GLU A 511 12.96 22.34 43.91
CA GLU A 511 12.36 23.61 43.51
C GLU A 511 13.10 24.14 42.25
N VAL A 512 12.36 24.71 41.32
CA VAL A 512 12.88 25.34 40.09
C VAL A 512 12.36 26.76 39.97
N ASP A 513 13.18 27.64 39.47
CA ASP A 513 12.75 29.00 39.20
C ASP A 513 11.75 29.05 38.06
N VAL A 514 10.69 29.80 38.23
CA VAL A 514 9.82 30.25 37.15
C VAL A 514 10.46 31.50 36.53
N ILE A 515 10.83 31.40 35.27
CA ILE A 515 11.45 32.50 34.53
C ILE A 515 10.36 33.36 33.90
N ASN A 516 9.47 32.70 33.16
CA ASN A 516 8.38 33.36 32.45
C ASN A 516 7.25 32.38 32.13
N TYR A 517 6.06 32.93 31.87
CA TYR A 517 4.95 32.24 31.24
C TYR A 517 4.57 33.00 29.97
N GLU A 518 4.35 32.25 28.88
CA GLU A 518 3.89 32.82 27.61
C GLU A 518 2.65 32.10 27.08
N THR A 519 1.79 32.82 26.38
CA THR A 519 0.70 32.21 25.61
C THR A 519 1.21 31.91 24.20
N LYS A 520 1.02 30.68 23.75
CA LYS A 520 1.33 30.25 22.39
C LYS A 520 0.04 29.98 21.63
N GLU A 521 -0.22 30.79 20.61
CA GLU A 521 -1.36 30.56 19.72
C GLU A 521 -1.12 29.26 18.92
N ALA A 522 -2.11 28.40 18.91
CA ALA A 522 -2.19 27.21 18.09
C ALA A 522 -3.53 27.22 17.34
N GLN A 523 -3.63 26.48 16.29
CA GLN A 523 -4.88 26.32 15.55
C GLN A 523 -5.06 24.88 15.11
N THR A 524 -6.31 24.45 15.02
CA THR A 524 -6.64 23.17 14.43
C THR A 524 -6.31 23.18 12.94
N ASN A 525 -5.86 22.05 12.41
CA ASN A 525 -5.55 21.89 11.00
C ASN A 525 -6.49 20.86 10.37
N PRO A 526 -6.91 21.07 9.11
CA PRO A 526 -7.66 20.06 8.39
C PRO A 526 -6.80 18.83 8.14
N PRO A 527 -7.40 17.66 7.87
CA PRO A 527 -6.65 16.50 7.44
C PRO A 527 -5.92 16.79 6.13
N THR A 528 -4.80 16.12 5.91
CA THR A 528 -4.02 16.29 4.68
C THR A 528 -4.70 15.61 3.49
N ARG A 529 -4.59 16.23 2.30
CA ARG A 529 -5.01 15.59 1.04
C ARG A 529 -4.23 14.32 0.79
N TYR A 530 -4.86 13.37 0.15
CA TYR A 530 -4.13 12.21 -0.36
C TYR A 530 -3.18 12.63 -1.48
N ASN A 531 -1.99 12.04 -1.51
CA ASN A 531 -1.17 11.95 -2.71
C ASN A 531 -1.27 10.52 -3.29
N SER A 532 -0.77 10.30 -4.49
CA SER A 532 -0.89 9.02 -5.19
C SER A 532 -0.35 7.83 -4.35
N GLY A 533 0.77 8.01 -3.65
CA GLY A 533 1.35 6.97 -2.78
C GLY A 533 0.55 6.75 -1.50
N SER A 534 0.12 7.82 -0.81
CA SER A 534 -0.68 7.69 0.42
C SER A 534 -2.08 7.11 0.14
N MET A 535 -2.64 7.32 -1.07
CA MET A 535 -3.88 6.69 -1.48
C MET A 535 -3.71 5.17 -1.63
N ILE A 536 -2.62 4.70 -2.23
CA ILE A 536 -2.32 3.26 -2.31
C ILE A 536 -2.26 2.63 -0.91
N LEU A 537 -1.59 3.28 0.04
CA LEU A 537 -1.56 2.81 1.44
C LEU A 537 -2.95 2.86 2.11
N ALA A 538 -3.75 3.88 1.82
CA ALA A 538 -5.12 3.96 2.33
C ALA A 538 -6.00 2.83 1.77
N MET A 539 -5.84 2.49 0.49
CA MET A 539 -6.51 1.34 -0.12
C MET A 539 -6.09 0.02 0.53
N GLU A 540 -4.79 -0.19 0.74
CA GLU A 540 -4.27 -1.39 1.41
C GLU A 540 -4.75 -1.52 2.86
N ASN A 541 -4.82 -0.40 3.58
CA ASN A 541 -5.21 -0.35 4.98
C ASN A 541 -6.70 0.02 5.18
N ALA A 542 -7.54 -0.11 4.17
CA ALA A 542 -8.92 0.32 4.22
C ALA A 542 -9.74 -0.31 5.36
N GLY A 543 -9.38 -1.51 5.79
CA GLY A 543 -9.96 -2.14 6.97
C GLY A 543 -9.80 -1.31 8.25
N LYS A 544 -8.74 -0.50 8.37
CA LYS A 544 -8.53 0.38 9.54
C LYS A 544 -9.44 1.61 9.55
N LEU A 545 -10.05 1.95 8.42
CA LEU A 545 -11.01 3.07 8.29
C LEU A 545 -12.43 2.69 8.72
N ILE A 546 -12.63 1.43 9.12
CA ILE A 546 -13.94 0.93 9.52
C ILE A 546 -14.08 1.14 11.03
N GLU A 547 -15.08 1.92 11.44
CA GLU A 547 -15.35 2.25 12.84
C GLU A 547 -15.86 1.05 13.64
N ASP A 548 -16.63 0.17 12.99
CA ASP A 548 -17.17 -1.05 13.57
C ASP A 548 -16.04 -2.05 13.86
N GLU A 549 -15.80 -2.32 15.14
CA GLU A 549 -14.66 -3.12 15.61
C GLU A 549 -14.79 -4.61 15.21
N GLU A 550 -15.99 -5.17 15.25
CA GLU A 550 -16.25 -6.55 14.86
C GLU A 550 -16.02 -6.74 13.35
N LEU A 551 -16.54 -5.83 12.53
CA LEU A 551 -16.33 -5.86 11.09
C LEU A 551 -14.86 -5.55 10.73
N ARG A 552 -14.19 -4.66 11.47
CA ARG A 552 -12.76 -4.39 11.32
C ARG A 552 -11.90 -5.63 11.52
N GLU A 553 -12.16 -6.39 12.58
CA GLU A 553 -11.45 -7.65 12.84
C GLU A 553 -11.77 -8.71 11.77
N GLN A 554 -13.03 -8.79 11.32
CA GLN A 554 -13.44 -9.73 10.28
C GLN A 554 -12.75 -9.48 8.94
N ILE A 555 -12.46 -8.23 8.59
CA ILE A 555 -11.81 -7.84 7.33
C ILE A 555 -10.36 -7.36 7.51
N LYS A 556 -9.75 -7.66 8.65
CA LYS A 556 -8.37 -7.34 8.95
C LYS A 556 -7.44 -7.99 7.92
N GLY A 557 -6.64 -7.15 7.28
CA GLY A 557 -5.76 -7.57 6.18
C GLY A 557 -6.41 -7.57 4.79
N ALA A 558 -7.73 -7.40 4.67
CA ALA A 558 -8.39 -7.18 3.39
C ALA A 558 -8.34 -5.68 3.05
N GLY A 559 -7.57 -5.33 2.04
CA GLY A 559 -7.57 -3.99 1.45
C GLY A 559 -8.68 -3.84 0.40
N ILE A 560 -8.80 -2.66 -0.19
CA ILE A 560 -9.60 -2.43 -1.40
C ILE A 560 -8.69 -2.52 -2.63
N GLY A 561 -9.06 -3.38 -3.56
CA GLY A 561 -8.19 -3.77 -4.68
C GLY A 561 -6.99 -4.61 -4.23
N THR A 562 -6.33 -5.25 -5.17
CA THR A 562 -5.09 -6.01 -4.94
C THR A 562 -3.87 -5.15 -5.24
N SER A 563 -2.69 -5.59 -4.80
CA SER A 563 -1.40 -5.01 -5.18
C SER A 563 -1.27 -4.80 -6.71
N ALA A 564 -1.79 -5.75 -7.50
CA ALA A 564 -1.77 -5.67 -8.96
C ALA A 564 -2.66 -4.57 -9.55
N THR A 565 -3.78 -4.21 -8.91
CA THR A 565 -4.83 -3.39 -9.51
C THR A 565 -4.95 -1.97 -8.95
N ARG A 566 -4.42 -1.69 -7.76
CA ARG A 566 -4.57 -0.37 -7.10
C ARG A 566 -4.08 0.79 -7.97
N ALA A 567 -2.90 0.64 -8.58
CA ALA A 567 -2.32 1.68 -9.44
C ALA A 567 -3.17 1.91 -10.71
N GLU A 568 -3.65 0.85 -11.35
CA GLU A 568 -4.50 0.93 -12.55
C GLU A 568 -5.86 1.57 -12.25
N ILE A 569 -6.42 1.36 -11.06
CA ILE A 569 -7.66 2.03 -10.63
C ILE A 569 -7.45 3.54 -10.54
N MET A 570 -6.33 3.98 -9.96
CA MET A 570 -5.98 5.40 -9.90
C MET A 570 -5.84 6.01 -11.30
N LYS A 571 -5.11 5.35 -12.18
CA LYS A 571 -4.95 5.73 -13.58
C LYS A 571 -6.28 5.78 -14.34
N LYS A 572 -7.18 4.82 -14.10
CA LYS A 572 -8.51 4.81 -14.67
C LYS A 572 -9.35 6.02 -14.22
N LEU A 573 -9.34 6.32 -12.90
CA LEU A 573 -10.06 7.49 -12.36
C LEU A 573 -9.55 8.81 -12.95
N GLU A 574 -8.25 8.95 -13.13
CA GLU A 574 -7.63 10.12 -13.80
C GLU A 574 -8.05 10.19 -15.27
N ARG A 575 -7.96 9.08 -16.02
CA ARG A 575 -8.33 8.99 -17.44
C ARG A 575 -9.78 9.35 -17.72
N ILE A 576 -10.72 8.91 -16.86
CA ILE A 576 -12.15 9.25 -16.99
C ILE A 576 -12.51 10.61 -16.39
N GLN A 577 -11.48 11.33 -15.89
CA GLN A 577 -11.61 12.67 -15.33
C GLN A 577 -12.49 12.75 -14.08
N TYR A 578 -12.44 11.75 -13.20
CA TYR A 578 -13.10 11.81 -11.89
C TYR A 578 -12.19 12.42 -10.84
N ILE A 579 -10.89 12.21 -10.97
CA ILE A 579 -9.85 12.81 -10.15
C ILE A 579 -8.79 13.47 -11.04
N GLN A 580 -8.01 14.33 -10.42
CA GLN A 580 -6.83 14.94 -11.00
C GLN A 580 -5.64 14.68 -10.07
N ILE A 581 -4.50 14.31 -10.64
CA ILE A 581 -3.24 14.12 -9.92
C ILE A 581 -2.25 15.19 -10.40
N ASN A 582 -1.73 15.97 -9.47
CA ASN A 582 -0.73 16.99 -9.80
C ASN A 582 0.63 16.32 -10.02
N ASP A 583 1.23 16.48 -11.20
CA ASP A 583 2.47 15.80 -11.58
C ASP A 583 3.68 16.12 -10.68
N LYS A 584 3.74 17.32 -10.11
CA LYS A 584 4.89 17.76 -9.26
C LYS A 584 4.75 17.31 -7.80
N THR A 585 3.54 17.41 -7.25
CA THR A 585 3.28 17.14 -5.83
C THR A 585 2.67 15.77 -5.60
N GLN A 586 2.15 15.14 -6.65
CA GLN A 586 1.37 13.92 -6.63
C GLN A 586 0.08 14.00 -5.80
N ILE A 587 -0.35 15.21 -5.45
CA ILE A 587 -1.58 15.45 -4.70
C ILE A 587 -2.79 15.15 -5.59
N ILE A 588 -3.78 14.46 -5.00
CA ILE A 588 -5.02 14.07 -5.64
C ILE A 588 -6.13 15.04 -5.22
N THR A 589 -6.88 15.52 -6.18
CA THR A 589 -8.11 16.27 -5.96
C THR A 589 -9.25 15.73 -6.84
N PRO A 590 -10.51 15.82 -6.41
CA PRO A 590 -11.62 15.49 -7.28
C PRO A 590 -11.78 16.57 -8.34
N THR A 591 -12.29 16.19 -9.51
CA THR A 591 -12.77 17.15 -10.52
C THR A 591 -14.24 17.46 -10.27
N GLN A 592 -14.79 18.50 -10.93
CA GLN A 592 -16.23 18.77 -10.89
C GLN A 592 -17.05 17.54 -11.32
N LYS A 593 -16.63 16.87 -12.38
CA LYS A 593 -17.25 15.61 -12.84
C LYS A 593 -17.24 14.55 -11.74
N GLY A 594 -16.09 14.35 -11.08
CA GLY A 594 -15.96 13.39 -9.97
C GLY A 594 -16.89 13.70 -8.81
N GLU A 595 -17.08 14.98 -8.45
CA GLU A 595 -17.98 15.38 -7.38
C GLU A 595 -19.46 15.15 -7.75
N ILE A 596 -19.87 15.44 -8.98
CA ILE A 596 -21.22 15.16 -9.47
C ILE A 596 -21.50 13.65 -9.45
N ILE A 597 -20.54 12.83 -9.92
CA ILE A 597 -20.69 11.38 -9.89
C ILE A 597 -20.76 10.87 -8.44
N TYR A 598 -19.93 11.39 -7.55
CA TYR A 598 -20.00 11.08 -6.12
C TYR A 598 -21.43 11.36 -5.57
N ASP A 599 -22.00 12.54 -5.85
CA ASP A 599 -23.32 12.92 -5.36
C ASP A 599 -24.42 12.00 -5.93
N ILE A 600 -24.34 11.63 -7.20
CA ILE A 600 -25.26 10.67 -7.82
C ILE A 600 -25.17 9.32 -7.09
N VAL A 601 -23.96 8.80 -6.87
CA VAL A 601 -23.77 7.51 -6.19
C VAL A 601 -24.20 7.60 -4.72
N ASN A 602 -23.85 8.68 -4.02
CA ASN A 602 -24.22 8.89 -2.63
C ASN A 602 -25.73 8.91 -2.40
N ASN A 603 -26.49 9.49 -3.35
CA ASN A 603 -27.96 9.53 -3.28
C ASN A 603 -28.63 8.24 -3.74
N SER A 604 -27.95 7.41 -4.53
CA SER A 604 -28.51 6.18 -5.12
C SER A 604 -27.99 4.92 -4.43
N MET A 605 -26.69 4.77 -4.28
CA MET A 605 -26.00 3.57 -3.78
C MET A 605 -24.84 3.95 -2.86
N PRO A 606 -25.08 4.59 -1.69
CA PRO A 606 -24.02 5.13 -0.82
C PRO A 606 -23.03 4.06 -0.33
N ASP A 607 -23.43 2.83 -0.22
CA ASP A 607 -22.57 1.72 0.17
C ASP A 607 -21.42 1.45 -0.80
N MET A 608 -21.56 1.79 -2.09
CA MET A 608 -20.46 1.70 -3.06
C MET A 608 -19.35 2.70 -2.83
N LEU A 609 -19.60 3.78 -2.10
CA LEU A 609 -18.60 4.77 -1.70
C LEU A 609 -17.82 4.35 -0.45
N ASN A 610 -18.26 3.29 0.22
CA ASN A 610 -17.73 2.87 1.52
C ASN A 610 -16.75 1.69 1.37
N PRO A 611 -15.53 1.77 1.97
CA PRO A 611 -14.58 0.67 2.00
C PRO A 611 -15.13 -0.65 2.56
N LYS A 612 -16.13 -0.59 3.47
CA LYS A 612 -16.74 -1.77 4.09
C LYS A 612 -17.24 -2.80 3.07
N LEU A 613 -18.02 -2.33 2.09
CA LEU A 613 -18.60 -3.21 1.08
C LEU A 613 -17.52 -3.89 0.25
N THR A 614 -16.57 -3.08 -0.24
CA THR A 614 -15.47 -3.59 -1.09
C THR A 614 -14.59 -4.57 -0.34
N ALA A 615 -14.23 -4.27 0.91
CA ALA A 615 -13.43 -5.16 1.73
C ALA A 615 -14.17 -6.48 2.09
N SER A 616 -15.48 -6.41 2.31
CA SER A 616 -16.33 -7.60 2.54
C SER A 616 -16.33 -8.54 1.33
N TRP A 617 -16.43 -8.02 0.11
CA TRP A 617 -16.34 -8.81 -1.12
C TRP A 617 -14.95 -9.43 -1.31
N GLU A 618 -13.86 -8.67 -1.09
CA GLU A 618 -12.50 -9.22 -1.17
C GLU A 618 -12.28 -10.36 -0.16
N LYS A 619 -12.85 -10.23 1.05
CA LYS A 619 -12.83 -11.33 2.02
C LYS A 619 -13.59 -12.56 1.51
N GLY A 620 -14.76 -12.37 0.90
CA GLY A 620 -15.50 -13.47 0.29
C GLY A 620 -14.69 -14.22 -0.77
N LEU A 621 -13.96 -13.49 -1.62
CA LEU A 621 -13.05 -14.07 -2.62
C LEU A 621 -11.89 -14.83 -1.97
N ASP A 622 -11.34 -14.34 -0.87
CA ASP A 622 -10.28 -15.03 -0.11
C ASP A 622 -10.82 -16.33 0.53
N MET A 623 -12.04 -16.31 1.05
CA MET A 623 -12.71 -17.50 1.59
C MET A 623 -12.94 -18.57 0.50
N VAL A 624 -13.28 -18.18 -0.74
CA VAL A 624 -13.37 -19.13 -1.87
C VAL A 624 -11.98 -19.72 -2.16
N ALA A 625 -10.94 -18.89 -2.25
CA ALA A 625 -9.58 -19.37 -2.50
C ALA A 625 -9.09 -20.38 -1.42
N LYS A 626 -9.56 -20.21 -0.17
CA LYS A 626 -9.29 -21.12 0.96
C LYS A 626 -10.25 -22.30 1.07
N LYS A 627 -11.21 -22.44 0.17
CA LYS A 627 -12.27 -23.48 0.19
C LYS A 627 -13.21 -23.39 1.41
N GLU A 628 -13.32 -22.21 2.04
CA GLU A 628 -14.20 -21.96 3.19
C GLU A 628 -15.65 -21.73 2.74
N ILE A 629 -15.88 -21.21 1.55
CA ILE A 629 -17.20 -21.09 0.89
C ILE A 629 -17.12 -21.56 -0.57
N GLN A 630 -18.27 -21.96 -1.12
CA GLN A 630 -18.37 -22.40 -2.52
C GLN A 630 -18.59 -21.21 -3.47
N SER A 631 -18.15 -21.37 -4.73
CA SER A 631 -18.31 -20.37 -5.80
C SER A 631 -19.78 -19.96 -6.01
N ASP A 632 -20.70 -20.90 -5.97
CA ASP A 632 -22.13 -20.67 -6.17
C ASP A 632 -22.75 -19.85 -5.02
N GLU A 633 -22.27 -20.04 -3.78
CA GLU A 633 -22.70 -19.23 -2.66
C GLU A 633 -22.29 -17.76 -2.83
N PHE A 634 -21.07 -17.53 -3.29
CA PHE A 634 -20.59 -16.18 -3.58
C PHE A 634 -21.40 -15.53 -4.70
N MET A 635 -21.62 -16.24 -5.83
CA MET A 635 -22.41 -15.74 -6.95
C MET A 635 -23.85 -15.43 -6.54
N GLY A 636 -24.50 -16.30 -5.79
CA GLY A 636 -25.87 -16.07 -5.31
C GLY A 636 -26.00 -14.82 -4.42
N LYS A 637 -24.97 -14.50 -3.61
CA LYS A 637 -24.93 -13.25 -2.84
C LYS A 637 -24.78 -12.03 -3.75
N LEU A 638 -23.94 -12.12 -4.77
CA LEU A 638 -23.69 -11.05 -5.74
C LEU A 638 -24.95 -10.74 -6.56
N GLU A 639 -25.64 -11.76 -7.08
CA GLU A 639 -26.87 -11.60 -7.84
C GLU A 639 -28.00 -10.97 -7.01
N LYS A 640 -28.18 -11.44 -5.77
CA LYS A 640 -29.14 -10.84 -4.83
C LYS A 640 -28.82 -9.37 -4.56
N TYR A 641 -27.55 -9.02 -4.41
CA TYR A 641 -27.13 -7.63 -4.23
C TYR A 641 -27.51 -6.78 -5.44
N ILE A 642 -27.20 -7.24 -6.66
CA ILE A 642 -27.50 -6.52 -7.90
C ILE A 642 -29.00 -6.31 -8.07
N HIS A 643 -29.83 -7.37 -7.91
CA HIS A 643 -31.28 -7.28 -8.00
C HIS A 643 -31.86 -6.32 -6.95
N SER A 644 -31.41 -6.41 -5.71
CA SER A 644 -31.88 -5.53 -4.62
C SER A 644 -31.61 -4.06 -4.93
N LYS A 645 -30.41 -3.73 -5.40
CA LYS A 645 -30.05 -2.35 -5.74
C LYS A 645 -30.78 -1.84 -6.97
N PHE A 646 -30.92 -2.67 -8.01
CA PHE A 646 -31.64 -2.34 -9.21
C PHE A 646 -33.11 -2.00 -8.88
N ASN A 647 -33.80 -2.90 -8.20
CA ASN A 647 -35.23 -2.71 -7.86
C ASN A 647 -35.45 -1.44 -7.02
N ARG A 648 -34.59 -1.19 -6.03
CA ARG A 648 -34.68 0.02 -5.20
C ARG A 648 -34.55 1.31 -6.01
N LEU A 649 -33.68 1.33 -7.03
CA LEU A 649 -33.46 2.52 -7.85
C LEU A 649 -34.56 2.74 -8.88
N VAL A 650 -35.00 1.68 -9.53
CA VAL A 650 -36.09 1.78 -10.53
C VAL A 650 -37.41 2.21 -9.91
N VAL A 651 -37.73 1.76 -8.68
CA VAL A 651 -38.96 2.20 -7.96
C VAL A 651 -38.89 3.69 -7.57
N LYS A 652 -37.71 4.25 -7.40
CA LYS A 652 -37.53 5.67 -7.08
C LYS A 652 -37.54 6.60 -8.29
N TYR A 653 -37.32 6.05 -9.49
CA TYR A 653 -37.34 6.77 -10.76
C TYR A 653 -38.71 6.76 -11.41
#